data_c2890b3601b31c04e29c93a3c71ae3fd
#
_entry.id   c2890b3601b31c04e29c93a3c71ae3fd
#
_cell.length_a   1.000
_cell.length_b   1.000
_cell.length_c   1.000
_cell.angle_alpha   90.00
_cell.angle_beta   90.00
_cell.angle_gamma   90.00
#
_symmetry.space_group_name_H-M   'P 1'
#
loop_
_entity.id
_entity.type
_entity.pdbx_description
1 polymer ?
#
loop_
_entity_poly.entity_id
_entity_poly.type
_entity_poly.pdbx_seq_one_letter_code
_entity_poly.pdbx_strand_id
1 'polypeptide(L)'
;MTQSPTITELQTERARLKATEAQRKFTEALAQTRRAEDLHAVSAAVRRLIAEALDDLPARFAALIAGETEETRVHYLLSEAAHQLLATIAAKAAATTTALPEFGAKFARGAKPRDLLTVSQFADRHRWISAGTNAPGQWRTSLTPYLRDIMDDLSEHSPVRTVVFCKSAGVGGTEAMFCWIQYVMQHLGNRDLLQVVPSLELRDRSFNPRLSKLIDENAGLKELVTRASRNAANRADILEYGANCRLIKAGANSADSLRSDHLPYVICDEVDAYKWDVGGEGDPMTLIENRQRTFSRAKTFLISTPTNEGESRIYQAYLRSDRRRYHVPCPHCGTHQPLIWSPETMRYRIEIVDHSDGKATDAATEQKVVVDAWYVCTDCGAEIREGSKPAMLAAGRWIAQRPHVKATRGYHINALYSPVGLGLTWLQICQKWVDAQQDSSALKAFVNTYLGEVWREEGDGADANTLQTRVEQWDAEEIRVKVRPLRVVAGVDVQKDRLEATVAGFSTGEECWVLDHLIIPGDTTAADTWEDLHAALSDAGVTRAAIDSGYNTSFAVAFCDKYPWATATKGISGRGRTLIDDDLKRRQRLRRKRKRGQPVEPIGVDQGKSIIYARLKLPKPGPGYFHFPADNVFDDEYFLQLAAEELRTKVRNGRPFAEWVQIRPRNEALDCLLLCLVAHRLAGELPAAKPANAKVPEQPRRAPAAAARKPVVMVGW
;
A
#
# COMPACT_ATOMS: atom_id res chain seq x y z
N MET A 1 -23.07 18.36 39.26
CA MET A 1 -22.17 17.34 38.67
C MET A 1 -22.90 16.02 38.71
N THR A 2 -23.60 15.66 37.64
CA THR A 2 -24.26 14.36 37.53
C THR A 2 -23.19 13.33 37.19
N GLN A 3 -22.96 12.41 38.13
CA GLN A 3 -22.00 11.29 37.89
C GLN A 3 -22.47 10.52 36.66
N SER A 4 -21.55 10.28 35.71
CA SER A 4 -21.80 9.40 34.58
C SER A 4 -22.10 8.00 35.10
N PRO A 5 -23.14 7.33 34.57
CA PRO A 5 -23.52 6.00 35.05
C PRO A 5 -22.36 5.03 34.83
N THR A 6 -22.13 4.16 35.78
CA THR A 6 -21.12 3.10 35.69
C THR A 6 -21.45 2.11 34.59
N ILE A 7 -20.44 1.42 34.04
CA ILE A 7 -20.60 0.38 33.02
C ILE A 7 -21.63 -0.69 33.46
N THR A 8 -21.61 -1.02 34.75
CA THR A 8 -22.56 -1.97 35.37
C THR A 8 -23.98 -1.47 35.33
N GLU A 9 -24.24 -0.18 35.62
CA GLU A 9 -25.55 0.45 35.57
C GLU A 9 -26.13 0.51 34.15
N LEU A 10 -25.29 0.88 33.17
CA LEU A 10 -25.70 0.92 31.76
C LEU A 10 -26.02 -0.48 31.21
N GLN A 11 -25.34 -1.49 31.67
CA GLN A 11 -25.58 -2.88 31.22
C GLN A 11 -26.77 -3.52 31.91
N THR A 12 -27.02 -3.20 33.17
CA THR A 12 -28.24 -3.58 33.87
C THR A 12 -29.48 -2.94 33.21
N GLU A 13 -29.35 -1.66 32.85
CA GLU A 13 -30.41 -0.94 32.14
C GLU A 13 -30.69 -1.53 30.74
N ARG A 14 -29.61 -1.95 30.02
CA ARG A 14 -29.75 -2.61 28.72
C ARG A 14 -30.38 -4.00 28.82
N ALA A 15 -30.10 -4.77 29.88
CA ALA A 15 -30.75 -6.04 30.13
C ALA A 15 -32.27 -5.82 30.47
N ARG A 16 -32.59 -4.78 31.25
CA ARG A 16 -33.93 -4.31 31.50
C ARG A 16 -34.71 -3.94 30.23
N LEU A 17 -34.06 -3.13 29.36
CA LEU A 17 -34.67 -2.72 28.07
C LEU A 17 -34.96 -3.92 27.16
N LYS A 18 -34.04 -4.90 27.09
CA LYS A 18 -34.26 -6.14 26.32
C LYS A 18 -35.41 -6.98 26.90
N ALA A 19 -35.50 -7.09 28.22
CA ALA A 19 -36.60 -7.79 28.88
C ALA A 19 -37.91 -7.07 28.67
N THR A 20 -37.93 -5.74 28.71
CA THR A 20 -39.12 -4.90 28.43
C THR A 20 -39.55 -5.03 26.96
N GLU A 21 -38.60 -5.11 26.00
CA GLU A 21 -38.94 -5.34 24.59
C GLU A 21 -39.53 -6.75 24.35
N ALA A 22 -38.98 -7.76 25.02
CA ALA A 22 -39.50 -9.11 24.98
C ALA A 22 -40.95 -9.15 25.58
N GLN A 23 -41.18 -8.43 26.66
CA GLN A 23 -42.51 -8.28 27.29
C GLN A 23 -43.52 -7.55 26.37
N ARG A 24 -43.05 -6.49 25.66
CA ARG A 24 -43.90 -5.77 24.68
C ARG A 24 -44.31 -6.68 23.53
N LYS A 25 -43.35 -7.39 22.91
CA LYS A 25 -43.60 -8.35 21.82
C LYS A 25 -44.53 -9.48 22.25
N PHE A 26 -44.38 -9.93 23.49
CA PHE A 26 -45.31 -10.91 24.09
C PHE A 26 -46.74 -10.34 24.24
N THR A 27 -46.88 -9.11 24.73
CA THR A 27 -48.16 -8.44 24.87
C THR A 27 -48.87 -8.20 23.53
N GLU A 28 -48.10 -7.80 22.49
CA GLU A 28 -48.61 -7.62 21.12
C GLU A 28 -49.07 -8.96 20.49
N ALA A 29 -48.37 -10.06 20.73
CA ALA A 29 -48.73 -11.38 20.27
C ALA A 29 -50.00 -11.91 21.00
N LEU A 30 -50.17 -11.58 22.28
CA LEU A 30 -51.38 -11.87 23.08
C LEU A 30 -52.64 -11.16 22.56
N ALA A 31 -52.50 -9.90 22.14
CA ALA A 31 -53.63 -9.12 21.62
C ALA A 31 -54.22 -9.68 20.30
N GLN A 32 -53.47 -10.52 19.60
CA GLN A 32 -53.91 -11.14 18.33
C GLN A 32 -54.64 -12.49 18.51
N THR A 33 -54.81 -13.02 19.75
CA THR A 33 -55.40 -14.34 19.99
C THR A 33 -56.76 -14.26 20.70
N ARG A 34 -57.77 -14.99 20.22
CA ARG A 34 -59.21 -14.84 20.56
C ARG A 34 -59.73 -15.52 21.84
N ARG A 35 -58.92 -15.98 22.81
CA ARG A 35 -59.38 -16.59 24.09
C ARG A 35 -58.87 -15.79 25.29
N ALA A 36 -59.73 -14.92 25.83
CA ALA A 36 -59.28 -13.91 26.80
C ALA A 36 -58.96 -14.44 28.22
N GLU A 37 -59.57 -15.51 28.70
CA GLU A 37 -59.42 -15.95 30.10
C GLU A 37 -58.14 -16.79 30.36
N ASP A 38 -57.79 -17.69 29.46
CA ASP A 38 -56.57 -18.46 29.57
C ASP A 38 -55.30 -17.58 29.35
N LEU A 39 -55.45 -16.51 28.60
CA LEU A 39 -54.43 -15.55 28.27
C LEU A 39 -54.01 -14.66 29.46
N HIS A 40 -54.95 -14.29 30.35
CA HIS A 40 -54.64 -13.50 31.55
C HIS A 40 -53.80 -14.30 32.56
N ALA A 41 -54.08 -15.57 32.75
CA ALA A 41 -53.30 -16.43 33.66
C ALA A 41 -51.87 -16.68 33.17
N VAL A 42 -51.69 -16.97 31.87
CA VAL A 42 -50.38 -17.14 31.23
C VAL A 42 -49.59 -15.83 31.24
N SER A 43 -50.23 -14.70 30.95
CA SER A 43 -49.60 -13.38 31.00
C SER A 43 -49.12 -13.00 32.41
N ALA A 44 -49.91 -13.33 33.45
CA ALA A 44 -49.52 -13.07 34.84
C ALA A 44 -48.36 -13.98 35.29
N ALA A 45 -48.35 -15.25 34.88
CA ALA A 45 -47.27 -16.18 35.20
C ALA A 45 -45.96 -15.79 34.53
N VAL A 46 -45.97 -15.42 33.23
CA VAL A 46 -44.79 -14.98 32.50
C VAL A 46 -44.26 -13.64 33.04
N ARG A 47 -45.11 -12.68 33.38
CA ARG A 47 -44.69 -11.43 34.04
C ARG A 47 -43.98 -11.68 35.36
N ARG A 48 -44.47 -12.63 36.16
CA ARG A 48 -43.86 -13.02 37.44
C ARG A 48 -42.47 -13.62 37.21
N LEU A 49 -42.34 -14.53 36.28
CA LEU A 49 -41.05 -15.15 35.91
C LEU A 49 -40.03 -14.12 35.41
N ILE A 50 -40.45 -13.11 34.65
CA ILE A 50 -39.60 -12.03 34.18
C ILE A 50 -39.18 -11.13 35.35
N ALA A 51 -40.11 -10.80 36.28
CA ALA A 51 -39.81 -10.00 37.45
C ALA A 51 -38.81 -10.70 38.38
N GLU A 52 -39.04 -11.98 38.71
CA GLU A 52 -38.13 -12.79 39.53
C GLU A 52 -36.73 -12.91 38.90
N ALA A 53 -36.65 -13.05 37.58
CA ALA A 53 -35.38 -13.12 36.86
C ALA A 53 -34.63 -11.77 36.80
N LEU A 54 -35.38 -10.64 36.83
CA LEU A 54 -34.80 -9.29 36.85
C LEU A 54 -34.30 -8.88 38.24
N ASP A 55 -34.96 -9.34 39.32
CA ASP A 55 -34.55 -9.02 40.69
C ASP A 55 -33.22 -9.65 41.08
N ASP A 56 -32.87 -10.81 40.54
CA ASP A 56 -31.61 -11.53 40.79
C ASP A 56 -30.42 -11.01 39.93
N LEU A 57 -30.66 -10.19 38.92
CA LEU A 57 -29.66 -9.74 37.94
C LEU A 57 -28.48 -9.01 38.55
N PRO A 58 -28.67 -8.00 39.47
CA PRO A 58 -27.53 -7.23 39.99
C PRO A 58 -26.55 -8.10 40.79
N ALA A 59 -27.04 -9.03 41.59
CA ALA A 59 -26.19 -9.92 42.38
C ALA A 59 -25.41 -10.92 41.54
N ARG A 60 -26.03 -11.48 40.50
CA ARG A 60 -25.37 -12.39 39.54
C ARG A 60 -24.32 -11.71 38.73
N PHE A 61 -24.56 -10.48 38.26
CA PHE A 61 -23.60 -9.72 37.51
C PHE A 61 -22.43 -9.25 38.37
N ALA A 62 -22.70 -8.78 39.58
CA ALA A 62 -21.65 -8.40 40.51
C ALA A 62 -20.68 -9.57 40.82
N ALA A 63 -21.23 -10.78 41.01
CA ALA A 63 -20.41 -11.98 41.24
C ALA A 63 -19.58 -12.38 40.03
N LEU A 64 -20.09 -12.23 38.82
CA LEU A 64 -19.42 -12.59 37.56
C LEU A 64 -18.26 -11.65 37.20
N ILE A 65 -18.35 -10.36 37.56
CA ILE A 65 -17.34 -9.38 37.24
C ILE A 65 -16.41 -9.07 38.40
N ALA A 66 -16.65 -9.65 39.58
CA ALA A 66 -15.79 -9.47 40.75
C ALA A 66 -14.36 -9.98 40.47
N GLY A 67 -13.40 -9.07 40.44
CA GLY A 67 -12.00 -9.38 40.17
C GLY A 67 -11.57 -9.33 38.70
N GLU A 68 -12.47 -9.06 37.77
CA GLU A 68 -12.13 -8.89 36.36
C GLU A 68 -11.83 -7.42 36.04
N THR A 69 -10.66 -7.15 35.50
CA THR A 69 -10.18 -5.79 35.19
C THR A 69 -10.15 -5.51 33.70
N GLU A 70 -10.28 -6.52 32.84
CA GLU A 70 -10.27 -6.35 31.41
C GLU A 70 -11.70 -6.06 30.88
N GLU A 71 -11.93 -4.87 30.35
CA GLU A 71 -13.22 -4.39 29.86
C GLU A 71 -13.87 -5.34 28.82
N THR A 72 -13.07 -5.93 27.94
CA THR A 72 -13.51 -6.89 26.94
C THR A 72 -14.07 -8.18 27.58
N ARG A 73 -13.39 -8.65 28.62
CA ARG A 73 -13.77 -9.86 29.35
C ARG A 73 -15.02 -9.64 30.17
N VAL A 74 -15.11 -8.49 30.83
CA VAL A 74 -16.31 -8.05 31.57
C VAL A 74 -17.50 -8.00 30.62
N HIS A 75 -17.35 -7.38 29.46
CA HIS A 75 -18.43 -7.30 28.45
C HIS A 75 -18.88 -8.68 27.96
N TYR A 76 -17.93 -9.58 27.72
CA TYR A 76 -18.24 -10.96 27.32
C TYR A 76 -19.04 -11.71 28.41
N LEU A 77 -18.57 -11.69 29.65
CA LEU A 77 -19.20 -12.35 30.79
C LEU A 77 -20.63 -11.84 31.04
N LEU A 78 -20.83 -10.52 30.96
CA LEU A 78 -22.15 -9.91 31.12
C LEU A 78 -23.08 -10.26 29.95
N SER A 79 -22.57 -10.33 28.74
CA SER A 79 -23.36 -10.74 27.57
C SER A 79 -23.78 -12.20 27.68
N GLU A 80 -22.90 -13.08 28.11
CA GLU A 80 -23.18 -14.50 28.32
C GLU A 80 -24.20 -14.72 29.43
N ALA A 81 -24.07 -14.04 30.55
CA ALA A 81 -25.04 -14.12 31.65
C ALA A 81 -26.42 -13.60 31.25
N ALA A 82 -26.51 -12.53 30.49
CA ALA A 82 -27.79 -12.04 29.93
C ALA A 82 -28.45 -13.07 28.98
N HIS A 83 -27.66 -13.76 28.18
CA HIS A 83 -28.12 -14.82 27.29
C HIS A 83 -28.64 -16.05 28.07
N GLN A 84 -27.91 -16.49 29.10
CA GLN A 84 -28.32 -17.59 29.95
C GLN A 84 -29.64 -17.29 30.69
N LEU A 85 -29.79 -16.03 31.13
CA LEU A 85 -31.05 -15.59 31.76
C LEU A 85 -32.22 -15.63 30.78
N LEU A 86 -32.06 -15.09 29.57
CA LEU A 86 -33.09 -15.16 28.54
C LEU A 86 -33.48 -16.59 28.16
N ALA A 87 -32.50 -17.49 28.10
CA ALA A 87 -32.68 -18.92 27.85
C ALA A 87 -33.52 -19.56 28.99
N THR A 88 -33.21 -19.21 30.24
CA THR A 88 -33.95 -19.69 31.42
C THR A 88 -35.39 -19.22 31.42
N ILE A 89 -35.62 -17.93 31.11
CA ILE A 89 -36.98 -17.35 31.00
C ILE A 89 -37.78 -18.05 29.89
N ALA A 90 -37.16 -18.27 28.72
CA ALA A 90 -37.79 -18.95 27.59
C ALA A 90 -38.17 -20.40 27.92
N ALA A 91 -37.26 -21.15 28.58
CA ALA A 91 -37.51 -22.53 29.00
C ALA A 91 -38.63 -22.62 30.04
N LYS A 92 -38.63 -21.75 31.06
CA LYS A 92 -39.69 -21.69 32.09
C LYS A 92 -41.03 -21.26 31.49
N ALA A 93 -41.05 -20.29 30.59
CA ALA A 93 -42.26 -19.86 29.89
C ALA A 93 -42.87 -21.00 29.03
N ALA A 94 -42.01 -21.75 28.31
CA ALA A 94 -42.45 -22.92 27.55
C ALA A 94 -43.05 -24.01 28.43
N ALA A 95 -42.49 -24.27 29.62
CA ALA A 95 -43.02 -25.24 30.58
C ALA A 95 -44.32 -24.81 31.24
N THR A 96 -44.55 -23.50 31.40
CA THR A 96 -45.77 -22.94 32.07
C THR A 96 -46.96 -22.82 31.12
N THR A 97 -46.78 -22.90 29.81
CA THR A 97 -47.80 -22.71 28.78
C THR A 97 -48.40 -24.02 28.26
N THR A 98 -48.68 -24.98 29.14
CA THR A 98 -49.33 -26.27 28.79
C THR A 98 -50.71 -26.10 28.15
N ALA A 99 -51.40 -24.96 28.36
CA ALA A 99 -52.70 -24.62 27.76
C ALA A 99 -52.62 -24.15 26.30
N LEU A 100 -51.45 -23.72 25.80
CA LEU A 100 -51.28 -23.22 24.43
C LEU A 100 -49.90 -23.68 23.87
N PRO A 101 -49.76 -24.96 23.49
CA PRO A 101 -48.44 -25.51 23.08
C PRO A 101 -47.80 -24.82 21.88
N GLU A 102 -48.61 -24.40 20.91
CA GLU A 102 -48.09 -23.66 19.73
C GLU A 102 -47.57 -22.27 20.06
N PHE A 103 -48.21 -21.57 21.01
CA PHE A 103 -47.80 -20.27 21.48
C PHE A 103 -46.49 -20.37 22.28
N GLY A 104 -46.45 -21.32 23.24
CA GLY A 104 -45.24 -21.61 24.01
C GLY A 104 -44.03 -21.96 23.11
N ALA A 105 -44.25 -22.76 22.07
CA ALA A 105 -43.23 -23.13 21.11
C ALA A 105 -42.79 -21.94 20.21
N LYS A 106 -43.72 -21.06 19.82
CA LYS A 106 -43.36 -19.82 19.06
C LYS A 106 -42.63 -18.81 19.94
N PHE A 107 -43.08 -18.63 21.20
CA PHE A 107 -42.42 -17.75 22.16
C PHE A 107 -41.02 -18.28 22.51
N ALA A 108 -40.90 -19.56 22.84
CA ALA A 108 -39.59 -20.18 23.13
C ALA A 108 -38.59 -20.05 21.96
N ARG A 109 -39.07 -20.19 20.72
CA ARG A 109 -38.27 -19.94 19.53
C ARG A 109 -37.85 -18.48 19.39
N GLY A 110 -38.76 -17.55 19.66
CA GLY A 110 -38.50 -16.10 19.58
C GLY A 110 -37.64 -15.55 20.73
N ALA A 111 -37.76 -16.17 21.92
CA ALA A 111 -37.01 -15.80 23.12
C ALA A 111 -35.70 -16.57 23.30
N LYS A 112 -35.47 -17.62 22.50
CA LYS A 112 -34.18 -18.34 22.53
C LYS A 112 -33.06 -17.37 22.22
N PRO A 113 -32.13 -17.14 23.15
CA PRO A 113 -30.99 -16.27 22.86
C PRO A 113 -30.17 -16.87 21.72
N ARG A 114 -29.61 -16.01 20.89
CA ARG A 114 -28.63 -16.45 19.89
C ARG A 114 -27.38 -16.92 20.60
N ASP A 115 -26.76 -17.98 20.09
CA ASP A 115 -25.42 -18.36 20.53
C ASP A 115 -24.48 -17.17 20.36
N LEU A 116 -23.64 -16.90 21.34
CA LEU A 116 -22.60 -15.87 21.25
C LEU A 116 -21.39 -16.40 20.46
N LEU A 117 -21.61 -16.68 19.18
CA LEU A 117 -20.50 -17.15 18.34
C LEU A 117 -19.65 -15.98 17.86
N THR A 118 -18.35 -16.18 17.85
CA THR A 118 -17.45 -15.32 17.08
C THR A 118 -17.61 -15.59 15.58
N VAL A 119 -17.09 -14.70 14.74
CA VAL A 119 -17.15 -14.90 13.28
C VAL A 119 -16.42 -16.18 12.87
N SER A 120 -15.26 -16.49 13.47
CA SER A 120 -14.52 -17.73 13.16
C SER A 120 -15.29 -18.97 13.59
N GLN A 121 -15.85 -18.98 14.81
CA GLN A 121 -16.67 -20.08 15.31
C GLN A 121 -17.93 -20.31 14.48
N PHE A 122 -18.58 -19.21 14.06
CA PHE A 122 -19.73 -19.28 13.18
C PHE A 122 -19.34 -19.85 11.80
N ALA A 123 -18.23 -19.37 11.22
CA ALA A 123 -17.76 -19.87 9.95
C ALA A 123 -17.42 -21.37 10.00
N ASP A 124 -16.71 -21.83 11.03
CA ASP A 124 -16.39 -23.25 11.21
C ASP A 124 -17.62 -24.15 11.32
N ARG A 125 -18.78 -23.60 11.79
CA ARG A 125 -20.05 -24.36 11.92
C ARG A 125 -20.92 -24.29 10.66
N HIS A 126 -20.92 -23.16 9.96
CA HIS A 126 -21.97 -22.84 8.98
C HIS A 126 -21.46 -22.50 7.58
N ARG A 127 -20.18 -22.20 7.42
CA ARG A 127 -19.64 -21.81 6.13
C ARG A 127 -19.27 -23.03 5.28
N TRP A 128 -19.78 -23.07 4.05
CA TRP A 128 -19.40 -24.05 3.04
C TRP A 128 -18.67 -23.34 1.89
N ILE A 129 -17.59 -23.93 1.42
CA ILE A 129 -16.78 -23.41 0.30
C ILE A 129 -17.03 -24.26 -0.93
N SER A 130 -17.23 -23.59 -2.06
CA SER A 130 -17.57 -24.18 -3.35
C SER A 130 -16.59 -25.22 -3.85
N ALA A 131 -17.10 -26.23 -4.54
CA ALA A 131 -16.30 -27.08 -5.41
C ALA A 131 -15.58 -26.24 -6.46
N GLY A 132 -14.32 -26.60 -6.78
CA GLY A 132 -13.47 -25.85 -7.71
C GLY A 132 -12.56 -24.80 -7.07
N THR A 133 -12.53 -24.71 -5.74
CA THR A 133 -11.50 -23.99 -4.98
C THR A 133 -10.43 -24.96 -4.48
N ASN A 134 -9.32 -24.42 -3.95
CA ASN A 134 -8.23 -25.26 -3.41
C ASN A 134 -8.60 -26.00 -2.13
N ALA A 135 -9.66 -25.60 -1.41
CA ALA A 135 -10.14 -26.26 -0.18
C ALA A 135 -11.68 -26.31 -0.17
N PRO A 136 -12.32 -27.12 -1.01
CA PRO A 136 -13.78 -27.24 -1.03
C PRO A 136 -14.28 -27.95 0.22
N GLY A 137 -15.53 -27.65 0.59
CA GLY A 137 -16.20 -28.26 1.73
C GLY A 137 -16.43 -27.29 2.88
N GLN A 138 -16.58 -27.82 4.09
CA GLN A 138 -16.80 -26.99 5.27
C GLN A 138 -15.56 -26.13 5.57
N TRP A 139 -15.76 -24.86 5.86
CA TRP A 139 -14.71 -23.95 6.32
C TRP A 139 -14.01 -24.49 7.57
N ARG A 140 -12.71 -24.34 7.63
CA ARG A 140 -11.89 -24.70 8.78
C ARG A 140 -10.87 -23.58 9.02
N THR A 141 -11.13 -22.77 10.04
CA THR A 141 -10.22 -21.70 10.47
C THR A 141 -8.82 -22.22 10.81
N SER A 142 -8.70 -23.50 11.19
CA SER A 142 -7.42 -24.15 11.44
C SER A 142 -6.51 -24.26 10.23
N LEU A 143 -7.01 -24.17 8.99
CA LEU A 143 -6.19 -24.14 7.77
C LEU A 143 -5.49 -22.79 7.57
N THR A 144 -6.10 -21.71 8.07
CA THR A 144 -5.58 -20.34 8.02
C THR A 144 -5.64 -19.69 9.39
N PRO A 145 -4.84 -20.18 10.39
CA PRO A 145 -5.01 -19.81 11.80
C PRO A 145 -4.89 -18.31 12.07
N TYR A 146 -4.10 -17.61 11.25
CA TYR A 146 -3.93 -16.15 11.32
C TYR A 146 -5.20 -15.36 11.00
N LEU A 147 -6.19 -15.94 10.33
CA LEU A 147 -7.48 -15.28 10.07
C LEU A 147 -8.41 -15.28 11.29
N ARG A 148 -8.18 -16.12 12.30
CA ARG A 148 -9.05 -16.24 13.48
C ARG A 148 -9.27 -14.90 14.16
N ASP A 149 -8.21 -14.25 14.62
CA ASP A 149 -8.31 -12.99 15.37
C ASP A 149 -8.90 -11.87 14.50
N ILE A 150 -8.55 -11.83 13.21
CA ILE A 150 -9.10 -10.87 12.24
C ILE A 150 -10.62 -11.02 12.15
N MET A 151 -11.10 -12.24 12.02
CA MET A 151 -12.53 -12.56 11.95
C MET A 151 -13.21 -12.30 13.29
N ASP A 152 -12.61 -12.68 14.41
CA ASP A 152 -13.20 -12.55 15.73
C ASP A 152 -13.32 -11.09 16.18
N ASP A 153 -12.43 -10.22 15.75
CA ASP A 153 -12.54 -8.77 15.97
C ASP A 153 -13.73 -8.13 15.23
N LEU A 154 -14.23 -8.77 14.19
CA LEU A 154 -15.44 -8.37 13.47
C LEU A 154 -16.74 -8.84 14.15
N SER A 155 -16.67 -9.66 15.20
CA SER A 155 -17.83 -10.17 15.92
C SER A 155 -18.60 -9.05 16.63
N GLU A 156 -19.93 -9.18 16.77
CA GLU A 156 -20.79 -8.14 17.36
C GLU A 156 -20.34 -7.73 18.77
N HIS A 157 -19.85 -8.69 19.56
CA HIS A 157 -19.42 -8.46 20.94
C HIS A 157 -17.98 -7.94 21.08
N SER A 158 -17.16 -7.97 20.03
CA SER A 158 -15.83 -7.39 20.06
C SER A 158 -15.90 -5.86 20.20
N PRO A 159 -15.07 -5.23 21.05
CA PRO A 159 -15.00 -3.77 21.21
C PRO A 159 -14.33 -3.07 20.02
N VAL A 160 -13.66 -3.81 19.14
CA VAL A 160 -12.94 -3.28 17.99
C VAL A 160 -13.91 -2.69 16.98
N ARG A 161 -13.68 -1.45 16.57
CA ARG A 161 -14.53 -0.76 15.60
C ARG A 161 -14.02 -0.89 14.16
N THR A 162 -12.70 -0.82 14.00
CA THR A 162 -12.07 -0.89 12.68
C THR A 162 -11.03 -2.00 12.66
N VAL A 163 -11.18 -2.91 11.72
CA VAL A 163 -10.21 -3.96 11.41
C VAL A 163 -9.55 -3.61 10.08
N VAL A 164 -8.23 -3.50 10.09
CA VAL A 164 -7.41 -3.18 8.91
C VAL A 164 -6.59 -4.41 8.55
N PHE A 165 -6.80 -4.94 7.36
CA PHE A 165 -6.05 -6.09 6.87
C PHE A 165 -5.17 -5.68 5.68
N CYS A 166 -3.97 -5.22 5.98
CA CYS A 166 -2.89 -4.96 5.03
C CYS A 166 -2.20 -6.28 4.71
N LYS A 167 -2.31 -6.78 3.50
CA LYS A 167 -1.99 -8.18 3.20
C LYS A 167 -1.32 -8.35 1.83
N SER A 168 -0.60 -9.45 1.67
CA SER A 168 -0.28 -9.97 0.35
C SER A 168 -1.51 -10.55 -0.36
N ALA A 169 -1.41 -10.80 -1.66
CA ALA A 169 -2.44 -11.53 -2.39
C ALA A 169 -2.48 -13.00 -1.95
N GLY A 170 -3.65 -13.64 -2.05
CA GLY A 170 -3.81 -15.09 -1.85
C GLY A 170 -3.77 -15.59 -0.41
N VAL A 171 -3.82 -14.71 0.61
CA VAL A 171 -3.81 -15.10 2.04
C VAL A 171 -5.20 -15.17 2.68
N GLY A 172 -6.26 -15.28 1.89
CA GLY A 172 -7.62 -15.54 2.39
C GLY A 172 -8.43 -14.31 2.81
N GLY A 173 -7.98 -13.08 2.53
CA GLY A 173 -8.71 -11.86 2.91
C GLY A 173 -10.14 -11.80 2.38
N THR A 174 -10.36 -12.14 1.13
CA THR A 174 -11.71 -12.18 0.52
C THR A 174 -12.59 -13.27 1.15
N GLU A 175 -12.03 -14.41 1.55
CA GLU A 175 -12.81 -15.45 2.22
C GLU A 175 -13.21 -15.02 3.66
N ALA A 176 -12.31 -14.34 4.40
CA ALA A 176 -12.65 -13.76 5.69
C ALA A 176 -13.78 -12.72 5.56
N MET A 177 -13.76 -11.92 4.49
CA MET A 177 -14.87 -11.00 4.16
C MET A 177 -16.18 -11.74 3.96
N PHE A 178 -16.22 -12.80 3.17
CA PHE A 178 -17.43 -13.58 2.95
C PHE A 178 -17.89 -14.32 4.21
N CYS A 179 -16.99 -14.77 5.08
CA CYS A 179 -17.34 -15.29 6.40
C CYS A 179 -18.08 -14.24 7.24
N TRP A 180 -17.59 -12.98 7.23
CA TRP A 180 -18.26 -11.90 7.96
C TRP A 180 -19.59 -11.50 7.33
N ILE A 181 -19.72 -11.44 6.02
CA ILE A 181 -21.00 -11.21 5.34
C ILE A 181 -22.01 -12.28 5.75
N GLN A 182 -21.64 -13.55 5.71
CA GLN A 182 -22.52 -14.64 6.13
C GLN A 182 -22.91 -14.55 7.60
N TYR A 183 -21.97 -14.22 8.49
CA TYR A 183 -22.22 -14.00 9.90
C TYR A 183 -23.23 -12.87 10.13
N VAL A 184 -23.07 -11.73 9.47
CA VAL A 184 -24.01 -10.60 9.60
C VAL A 184 -25.39 -10.98 9.08
N MET A 185 -25.48 -11.60 7.91
CA MET A 185 -26.75 -11.95 7.28
C MET A 185 -27.48 -13.07 8.04
N GLN A 186 -26.79 -14.15 8.39
CA GLN A 186 -27.40 -15.35 8.94
C GLN A 186 -27.44 -15.37 10.48
N HIS A 187 -26.36 -14.97 11.13
CA HIS A 187 -26.27 -15.01 12.59
C HIS A 187 -26.87 -13.78 13.25
N LEU A 188 -26.56 -12.58 12.76
CA LEU A 188 -27.15 -11.34 13.29
C LEU A 188 -28.59 -11.12 12.73
N GLY A 189 -28.77 -11.26 11.43
CA GLY A 189 -30.08 -11.28 10.74
C GLY A 189 -30.89 -10.00 10.84
N ASN A 190 -30.37 -8.91 11.42
CA ASN A 190 -31.12 -7.68 11.71
C ASN A 190 -30.28 -6.41 11.57
N ARG A 191 -29.30 -6.42 10.64
CA ARG A 191 -28.41 -5.29 10.41
C ARG A 191 -28.18 -5.09 8.91
N ASP A 192 -28.20 -3.86 8.47
CA ASP A 192 -27.78 -3.50 7.14
C ASP A 192 -26.24 -3.55 7.03
N LEU A 193 -25.74 -3.93 5.85
CA LEU A 193 -24.33 -4.07 5.54
C LEU A 193 -24.01 -3.35 4.23
N LEU A 194 -22.95 -2.57 4.20
CA LEU A 194 -22.39 -1.96 2.98
C LEU A 194 -21.11 -2.69 2.56
N GLN A 195 -21.09 -3.17 1.33
CA GLN A 195 -19.91 -3.67 0.66
C GLN A 195 -19.47 -2.65 -0.39
N VAL A 196 -18.23 -2.16 -0.28
CA VAL A 196 -17.62 -1.24 -1.26
C VAL A 196 -16.51 -1.97 -1.98
N VAL A 197 -16.53 -1.89 -3.30
CA VAL A 197 -15.50 -2.40 -4.21
C VAL A 197 -14.96 -1.25 -5.07
N PRO A 198 -13.79 -1.36 -5.72
CA PRO A 198 -13.21 -0.27 -6.49
C PRO A 198 -14.12 0.29 -7.60
N SER A 199 -14.83 -0.57 -8.32
CA SER A 199 -15.71 -0.17 -9.43
C SER A 199 -16.98 -1.02 -9.50
N LEU A 200 -18.03 -0.47 -10.14
CA LEU A 200 -19.27 -1.21 -10.40
C LEU A 200 -19.04 -2.40 -11.33
N GLU A 201 -18.12 -2.31 -12.26
CA GLU A 201 -17.73 -3.43 -13.14
C GLU A 201 -17.15 -4.60 -12.31
N LEU A 202 -16.26 -4.32 -11.37
CA LEU A 202 -15.67 -5.35 -10.50
C LEU A 202 -16.74 -5.98 -9.58
N ARG A 203 -17.72 -5.18 -9.10
CA ARG A 203 -18.89 -5.67 -8.37
C ARG A 203 -19.63 -6.72 -9.19
N ASP A 204 -19.94 -6.42 -10.45
CA ASP A 204 -20.82 -7.27 -11.28
C ASP A 204 -20.07 -8.48 -11.84
N ARG A 205 -18.79 -8.31 -12.19
CA ARG A 205 -17.98 -9.39 -12.77
C ARG A 205 -17.40 -10.35 -11.74
N SER A 206 -17.06 -9.89 -10.53
CA SER A 206 -16.35 -10.68 -9.52
C SER A 206 -17.14 -10.88 -8.24
N PHE A 207 -17.59 -9.80 -7.59
CA PHE A 207 -18.22 -9.90 -6.28
C PHE A 207 -19.60 -10.57 -6.33
N ASN A 208 -20.49 -10.12 -7.21
CA ASN A 208 -21.85 -10.66 -7.31
C ASN A 208 -21.89 -12.16 -7.65
N PRO A 209 -21.09 -12.70 -8.59
CA PRO A 209 -21.06 -14.13 -8.85
C PRO A 209 -20.58 -14.96 -7.65
N ARG A 210 -19.58 -14.46 -6.91
CA ARG A 210 -19.06 -15.15 -5.71
C ARG A 210 -20.09 -15.10 -4.56
N LEU A 211 -20.78 -13.98 -4.39
CA LEU A 211 -21.87 -13.86 -3.42
C LEU A 211 -23.02 -14.81 -3.76
N SER A 212 -23.39 -14.94 -5.03
CA SER A 212 -24.43 -15.88 -5.46
C SER A 212 -24.06 -17.32 -5.14
N LYS A 213 -22.82 -17.74 -5.40
CA LYS A 213 -22.32 -19.06 -5.01
C LYS A 213 -22.38 -19.26 -3.48
N LEU A 214 -21.95 -18.27 -2.70
CA LEU A 214 -22.05 -18.30 -1.24
C LEU A 214 -23.48 -18.59 -0.78
N ILE A 215 -24.47 -17.91 -1.36
CA ILE A 215 -25.89 -18.07 -1.01
C ILE A 215 -26.38 -19.44 -1.42
N ASP A 216 -26.08 -19.88 -2.64
CA ASP A 216 -26.57 -21.15 -3.19
C ASP A 216 -26.06 -22.38 -2.43
N GLU A 217 -24.84 -22.32 -1.94
CA GLU A 217 -24.17 -23.43 -1.27
C GLU A 217 -24.37 -23.46 0.25
N ASN A 218 -24.92 -22.37 0.83
CA ASN A 218 -25.20 -22.28 2.27
C ASN A 218 -26.72 -22.22 2.54
N ALA A 219 -27.31 -23.36 2.92
CA ALA A 219 -28.74 -23.53 3.09
C ALA A 219 -29.39 -22.45 3.98
N GLY A 220 -28.74 -22.10 5.10
CA GLY A 220 -29.24 -21.07 6.02
C GLY A 220 -29.25 -19.66 5.40
N LEU A 221 -28.35 -19.34 4.47
CA LEU A 221 -28.42 -18.08 3.71
C LEU A 221 -29.52 -18.13 2.64
N LYS A 222 -29.67 -19.27 1.97
CA LYS A 222 -30.66 -19.44 0.91
C LYS A 222 -32.10 -19.22 1.42
N GLU A 223 -32.38 -19.63 2.64
CA GLU A 223 -33.68 -19.40 3.30
C GLU A 223 -33.91 -17.93 3.62
N LEU A 224 -32.84 -17.18 3.94
CA LEU A 224 -32.96 -15.77 4.36
C LEU A 224 -32.98 -14.80 3.16
N VAL A 225 -32.43 -15.18 2.03
CA VAL A 225 -32.40 -14.31 0.85
C VAL A 225 -33.73 -14.42 0.09
N THR A 226 -34.48 -13.35 0.10
CA THR A 226 -35.72 -13.24 -0.70
C THR A 226 -35.32 -13.13 -2.18
N ARG A 227 -35.35 -14.25 -2.91
CA ARG A 227 -35.16 -14.27 -4.37
C ARG A 227 -36.47 -13.81 -5.03
N ALA A 228 -36.62 -12.51 -5.13
CA ALA A 228 -37.71 -11.98 -5.91
C ALA A 228 -37.39 -12.05 -7.39
N SER A 229 -37.86 -13.05 -8.09
CA SER A 229 -37.84 -13.09 -9.56
C SER A 229 -38.66 -11.97 -10.21
N ARG A 230 -39.44 -11.20 -9.43
CA ARG A 230 -40.30 -10.12 -9.90
C ARG A 230 -40.35 -8.84 -9.04
N ASN A 231 -39.65 -8.79 -7.89
CA ASN A 231 -39.57 -7.59 -7.09
C ASN A 231 -38.30 -6.79 -7.44
N ALA A 232 -38.43 -5.49 -7.65
CA ALA A 232 -37.35 -4.56 -7.89
C ALA A 232 -36.31 -4.45 -6.74
N ALA A 233 -36.52 -5.15 -5.63
CA ALA A 233 -35.77 -5.10 -4.41
C ALA A 233 -34.39 -5.82 -4.49
N ASN A 234 -34.26 -6.88 -5.31
CA ASN A 234 -32.98 -7.59 -5.52
C ASN A 234 -32.32 -7.17 -6.83
N ARG A 235 -31.63 -6.05 -6.82
CA ARG A 235 -30.88 -5.50 -7.96
C ARG A 235 -29.40 -5.87 -7.87
N ALA A 236 -28.65 -5.49 -8.90
CA ALA A 236 -27.20 -5.66 -8.89
C ALA A 236 -26.51 -4.97 -7.70
N ASP A 237 -27.08 -3.87 -7.23
CA ASP A 237 -26.58 -3.01 -6.15
C ASP A 237 -27.14 -3.32 -4.75
N ILE A 238 -28.31 -4.00 -4.64
CA ILE A 238 -28.97 -4.29 -3.35
C ILE A 238 -29.37 -5.76 -3.31
N LEU A 239 -29.17 -6.41 -2.17
CA LEU A 239 -29.67 -7.73 -1.84
C LEU A 239 -30.42 -7.65 -0.51
N GLU A 240 -31.72 -7.96 -0.52
CA GLU A 240 -32.53 -8.04 0.69
C GLU A 240 -32.43 -9.42 1.36
N TYR A 241 -32.39 -9.43 2.70
CA TYR A 241 -32.33 -10.65 3.49
C TYR A 241 -33.01 -10.50 4.84
N GLY A 242 -33.41 -11.63 5.41
CA GLY A 242 -34.05 -11.68 6.74
C GLY A 242 -35.31 -10.82 6.83
N ALA A 243 -35.44 -10.05 7.90
CA ALA A 243 -36.59 -9.16 8.15
C ALA A 243 -36.27 -7.73 7.64
N ASN A 244 -36.29 -7.53 6.33
CA ASN A 244 -36.06 -6.23 5.65
C ASN A 244 -34.66 -5.63 5.86
N CYS A 245 -33.65 -6.47 6.01
CA CYS A 245 -32.25 -6.01 6.01
C CYS A 245 -31.67 -6.04 4.61
N ARG A 246 -30.65 -5.21 4.37
CA ARG A 246 -30.05 -5.02 3.05
C ARG A 246 -28.55 -5.20 3.09
N LEU A 247 -28.03 -5.92 2.11
CA LEU A 247 -26.64 -5.84 1.69
C LEU A 247 -26.57 -4.89 0.49
N ILE A 248 -26.04 -3.70 0.71
CA ILE A 248 -25.81 -2.69 -0.32
C ILE A 248 -24.42 -2.88 -0.90
N LYS A 249 -24.32 -2.89 -2.23
CA LYS A 249 -23.09 -3.18 -2.98
C LYS A 249 -22.70 -1.97 -3.82
N ALA A 250 -21.76 -1.18 -3.32
CA ALA A 250 -21.36 0.10 -3.90
C ALA A 250 -20.02 0.02 -4.62
N GLY A 251 -19.84 0.89 -5.60
CA GLY A 251 -18.53 1.16 -6.21
C GLY A 251 -17.89 2.42 -5.60
N ALA A 252 -16.64 2.34 -5.18
CA ALA A 252 -15.93 3.46 -4.58
C ALA A 252 -15.79 4.69 -5.51
N ASN A 253 -15.89 4.47 -6.82
CA ASN A 253 -15.79 5.52 -7.83
C ASN A 253 -17.13 6.19 -8.17
N SER A 254 -18.23 5.88 -7.44
CA SER A 254 -19.57 6.43 -7.63
C SER A 254 -20.02 7.15 -6.36
N ALA A 255 -20.00 8.49 -6.36
CA ALA A 255 -20.43 9.29 -5.22
C ALA A 255 -21.88 8.99 -4.80
N ASP A 256 -22.78 8.84 -5.76
CA ASP A 256 -24.20 8.54 -5.49
C ASP A 256 -24.38 7.22 -4.75
N SER A 257 -23.59 6.19 -5.07
CA SER A 257 -23.66 4.90 -4.38
C SER A 257 -23.11 4.95 -2.94
N LEU A 258 -22.34 6.00 -2.61
CA LEU A 258 -21.75 6.19 -1.30
C LEU A 258 -22.57 7.13 -0.37
N ARG A 259 -23.62 7.78 -0.79
CA ARG A 259 -24.29 8.87 -0.04
C ARG A 259 -25.52 8.51 0.78
N SER A 260 -26.27 7.51 0.42
CA SER A 260 -27.71 7.52 0.75
C SER A 260 -28.13 6.91 2.10
N ASP A 261 -27.40 5.95 2.68
CA ASP A 261 -27.91 5.20 3.82
C ASP A 261 -26.99 5.26 5.06
N HIS A 262 -27.57 5.31 6.26
CA HIS A 262 -26.84 5.11 7.50
C HIS A 262 -26.76 3.62 7.84
N LEU A 263 -25.55 3.09 8.02
CA LEU A 263 -25.29 1.65 8.12
C LEU A 263 -24.31 1.33 9.25
N PRO A 264 -24.56 0.29 10.06
CA PRO A 264 -23.67 -0.08 11.15
C PRO A 264 -22.40 -0.81 10.68
N TYR A 265 -22.49 -1.58 9.59
CA TYR A 265 -21.40 -2.44 9.14
C TYR A 265 -20.96 -2.11 7.73
N VAL A 266 -19.64 -1.94 7.55
CA VAL A 266 -19.04 -1.56 6.28
C VAL A 266 -17.83 -2.43 5.97
N ILE A 267 -17.74 -2.90 4.74
CA ILE A 267 -16.58 -3.58 4.17
C ILE A 267 -16.04 -2.73 3.02
N CYS A 268 -14.75 -2.48 3.03
CA CYS A 268 -14.05 -1.81 1.94
C CYS A 268 -12.97 -2.76 1.42
N ASP A 269 -13.20 -3.31 0.24
CA ASP A 269 -12.30 -4.26 -0.40
C ASP A 269 -11.43 -3.55 -1.44
N GLU A 270 -10.12 -3.87 -1.46
CA GLU A 270 -9.10 -3.27 -2.31
C GLU A 270 -9.10 -1.72 -2.25
N VAL A 271 -8.98 -1.18 -1.02
CA VAL A 271 -9.09 0.27 -0.75
C VAL A 271 -8.01 1.11 -1.44
N ASP A 272 -6.87 0.53 -1.76
CA ASP A 272 -5.79 1.21 -2.49
C ASP A 272 -6.14 1.49 -3.96
N ALA A 273 -7.13 0.78 -4.50
CA ALA A 273 -7.64 1.03 -5.85
C ALA A 273 -8.73 2.12 -5.90
N TYR A 274 -9.13 2.71 -4.76
CA TYR A 274 -10.13 3.78 -4.73
C TYR A 274 -9.52 5.11 -5.19
N LYS A 275 -10.27 5.87 -5.97
CA LYS A 275 -9.87 7.23 -6.36
C LYS A 275 -9.79 8.15 -5.14
N TRP A 276 -8.89 9.12 -5.17
CA TRP A 276 -8.73 10.11 -4.10
C TRP A 276 -9.84 11.16 -4.05
N ASP A 277 -10.55 11.32 -5.15
CA ASP A 277 -11.68 12.22 -5.27
C ASP A 277 -12.75 11.58 -6.14
N VAL A 278 -13.98 11.58 -5.69
CA VAL A 278 -15.11 10.99 -6.39
C VAL A 278 -16.11 12.06 -6.79
N GLY A 279 -16.06 12.45 -8.07
CA GLY A 279 -16.99 13.41 -8.63
C GLY A 279 -16.85 14.84 -8.09
N GLY A 280 -15.71 15.21 -7.50
CA GLY A 280 -15.51 16.52 -6.87
C GLY A 280 -15.98 16.62 -5.42
N GLU A 281 -16.42 15.52 -4.81
CA GLU A 281 -16.97 15.47 -3.44
C GLU A 281 -15.98 15.02 -2.38
N GLY A 282 -14.74 14.77 -2.79
CA GLY A 282 -13.65 14.38 -1.93
C GLY A 282 -13.45 12.88 -1.81
N ASP A 283 -12.76 12.48 -0.74
CA ASP A 283 -12.33 11.11 -0.50
C ASP A 283 -13.51 10.17 -0.20
N PRO A 284 -13.67 9.06 -0.96
CA PRO A 284 -14.69 8.06 -0.71
C PRO A 284 -14.66 7.48 0.72
N MET A 285 -13.49 7.40 1.34
CA MET A 285 -13.38 6.92 2.73
C MET A 285 -14.11 7.85 3.71
N THR A 286 -13.98 9.16 3.53
CA THR A 286 -14.72 10.15 4.34
C THR A 286 -16.23 10.04 4.13
N LEU A 287 -16.68 9.82 2.89
CA LEU A 287 -18.11 9.62 2.59
C LEU A 287 -18.64 8.36 3.28
N ILE A 288 -17.87 7.27 3.30
CA ILE A 288 -18.20 6.00 3.97
C ILE A 288 -18.26 6.17 5.49
N GLU A 289 -17.28 6.80 6.12
CA GLU A 289 -17.22 7.03 7.56
C GLU A 289 -18.44 7.82 8.06
N ASN A 290 -18.88 8.80 7.30
CA ASN A 290 -20.07 9.61 7.64
C ASN A 290 -21.35 8.76 7.78
N ARG A 291 -21.46 7.62 7.09
CA ARG A 291 -22.62 6.72 7.19
C ARG A 291 -22.73 5.98 8.52
N GLN A 292 -21.61 5.84 9.21
CA GLN A 292 -21.53 5.11 10.48
C GLN A 292 -21.68 6.00 11.72
N ARG A 293 -21.76 7.33 11.56
CA ARG A 293 -21.69 8.31 12.68
C ARG A 293 -22.76 8.12 13.74
N THR A 294 -23.93 7.60 13.38
CA THR A 294 -25.06 7.39 14.30
C THR A 294 -24.99 6.08 15.07
N PHE A 295 -24.05 5.20 14.74
CA PHE A 295 -23.92 3.88 15.35
C PHE A 295 -22.75 3.80 16.31
N SER A 296 -23.00 3.65 17.60
CA SER A 296 -21.96 3.51 18.64
C SER A 296 -21.13 2.22 18.49
N ARG A 297 -21.71 1.18 17.89
CA ARG A 297 -21.07 -0.13 17.64
C ARG A 297 -20.88 -0.40 16.15
N ALA A 298 -20.60 0.63 15.40
CA ALA A 298 -20.23 0.47 13.99
C ALA A 298 -18.96 -0.38 13.84
N LYS A 299 -18.92 -1.18 12.78
CA LYS A 299 -17.72 -1.95 12.41
C LYS A 299 -17.34 -1.70 10.98
N THR A 300 -16.05 -1.50 10.75
CA THR A 300 -15.45 -1.31 9.43
C THR A 300 -14.36 -2.35 9.21
N PHE A 301 -14.41 -3.03 8.08
CA PHE A 301 -13.37 -3.94 7.64
C PHE A 301 -12.69 -3.40 6.38
N LEU A 302 -11.43 -3.01 6.50
CA LEU A 302 -10.60 -2.53 5.40
C LEU A 302 -9.66 -3.63 4.95
N ILE A 303 -9.66 -3.94 3.65
CA ILE A 303 -8.86 -5.02 3.08
C ILE A 303 -8.17 -4.49 1.82
N SER A 304 -6.87 -4.66 1.71
CA SER A 304 -6.14 -4.39 0.45
C SER A 304 -4.73 -4.96 0.47
N THR A 305 -4.16 -5.16 -0.72
CA THR A 305 -2.72 -5.14 -0.92
C THR A 305 -2.26 -3.68 -0.94
N PRO A 306 -1.13 -3.34 -0.32
CA PRO A 306 -0.60 -1.98 -0.37
C PRO A 306 0.00 -1.66 -1.74
N THR A 307 0.14 -0.37 -2.05
CA THR A 307 0.72 0.15 -3.28
C THR A 307 2.01 0.94 -2.99
N ASN A 308 2.11 2.20 -3.39
CA ASN A 308 3.30 3.03 -3.17
C ASN A 308 3.33 3.61 -1.74
N GLU A 309 4.53 3.82 -1.21
CA GLU A 309 4.72 4.55 0.05
C GLU A 309 4.13 5.96 -0.08
N GLY A 310 3.46 6.43 0.98
CA GLY A 310 2.77 7.73 0.98
C GLY A 310 1.41 7.75 0.27
N GLU A 311 1.16 6.85 -0.68
CA GLU A 311 -0.09 6.76 -1.45
C GLU A 311 -1.02 5.65 -0.93
N SER A 312 -0.47 4.57 -0.39
CA SER A 312 -1.24 3.41 0.05
C SER A 312 -2.17 3.73 1.22
N ARG A 313 -3.49 3.66 0.98
CA ARG A 313 -4.53 3.89 1.99
C ARG A 313 -4.53 2.82 3.07
N ILE A 314 -4.41 1.56 2.65
CA ILE A 314 -4.42 0.44 3.60
C ILE A 314 -3.21 0.49 4.51
N TYR A 315 -2.04 0.85 3.98
CA TYR A 315 -0.83 0.97 4.78
C TYR A 315 -0.91 2.16 5.75
N GLN A 316 -1.45 3.31 5.33
CA GLN A 316 -1.70 4.44 6.21
C GLN A 316 -2.70 4.09 7.33
N ALA A 317 -3.75 3.33 7.01
CA ALA A 317 -4.68 2.83 8.02
C ALA A 317 -3.99 1.86 9.00
N TYR A 318 -3.15 0.95 8.49
CA TYR A 318 -2.34 0.05 9.31
C TYR A 318 -1.38 0.82 10.24
N LEU A 319 -0.70 1.86 9.73
CA LEU A 319 0.19 2.70 10.55
C LEU A 319 -0.53 3.45 11.69
N ARG A 320 -1.81 3.76 11.53
CA ARG A 320 -2.64 4.41 12.58
C ARG A 320 -3.23 3.40 13.57
N SER A 321 -3.19 2.10 13.29
CA SER A 321 -3.70 1.02 14.13
C SER A 321 -2.72 0.57 15.22
N ASP A 322 -3.03 -0.53 15.90
CA ASP A 322 -2.15 -1.21 16.85
C ASP A 322 -0.98 -1.99 16.21
N ARG A 323 -0.93 -2.08 14.86
CA ARG A 323 0.16 -2.63 14.03
C ARG A 323 0.57 -4.06 14.41
N ARG A 324 -0.34 -5.00 14.29
CA ARG A 324 -0.07 -6.42 14.59
C ARG A 324 0.72 -7.09 13.48
N ARG A 325 1.66 -7.96 13.90
CA ARG A 325 2.34 -8.92 13.04
C ARG A 325 2.12 -10.33 13.59
N TYR A 326 1.99 -11.31 12.69
CA TYR A 326 1.81 -12.69 13.08
C TYR A 326 3.15 -13.33 13.39
N HIS A 327 3.38 -13.70 14.65
CA HIS A 327 4.60 -14.33 15.12
C HIS A 327 4.38 -15.82 15.23
N VAL A 328 5.30 -16.60 14.65
CA VAL A 328 5.29 -18.06 14.67
C VAL A 328 6.51 -18.60 15.43
N PRO A 329 6.39 -19.69 16.18
CA PRO A 329 7.52 -20.26 16.90
C PRO A 329 8.50 -20.92 15.94
N CYS A 330 9.79 -20.73 16.18
CA CYS A 330 10.84 -21.51 15.52
C CYS A 330 10.74 -22.98 15.97
N PRO A 331 10.77 -23.98 15.06
CA PRO A 331 10.69 -25.39 15.42
C PRO A 331 11.92 -25.89 16.18
N HIS A 332 13.03 -25.16 16.20
CA HIS A 332 14.28 -25.55 16.86
C HIS A 332 14.42 -24.90 18.24
N CYS A 333 14.28 -23.60 18.37
CA CYS A 333 14.48 -22.88 19.65
C CYS A 333 13.18 -22.41 20.31
N GLY A 334 12.02 -22.49 19.65
CA GLY A 334 10.74 -22.05 20.20
C GLY A 334 10.51 -20.54 20.18
N THR A 335 11.49 -19.71 19.85
CA THR A 335 11.35 -18.26 19.79
C THR A 335 10.31 -17.84 18.77
N HIS A 336 9.36 -16.99 19.20
CA HIS A 336 8.32 -16.48 18.32
C HIS A 336 8.85 -15.29 17.51
N GLN A 337 8.81 -15.40 16.18
CA GLN A 337 9.29 -14.40 15.23
C GLN A 337 8.30 -14.19 14.10
N PRO A 338 8.22 -12.98 13.51
CA PRO A 338 7.48 -12.77 12.26
C PRO A 338 8.29 -13.37 11.10
N LEU A 339 7.60 -13.90 10.08
CA LEU A 339 8.25 -14.28 8.83
C LEU A 339 8.47 -13.01 7.99
N ILE A 340 9.70 -12.56 7.88
CA ILE A 340 10.13 -11.38 7.15
C ILE A 340 10.91 -11.82 5.91
N TRP A 341 10.72 -11.13 4.80
CA TRP A 341 11.53 -11.32 3.62
C TRP A 341 12.79 -10.45 3.73
N SER A 342 13.94 -11.08 3.84
CA SER A 342 15.25 -10.41 3.78
C SER A 342 16.34 -11.38 3.33
N PRO A 343 17.53 -10.91 2.93
CA PRO A 343 18.66 -11.76 2.59
C PRO A 343 19.09 -12.68 3.73
N GLU A 344 18.93 -12.22 4.97
CA GLU A 344 19.35 -12.96 6.15
C GLU A 344 18.36 -14.07 6.51
N THR A 345 17.07 -13.88 6.21
CA THR A 345 16.00 -14.78 6.65
C THR A 345 15.53 -15.74 5.56
N MET A 346 15.53 -15.33 4.31
CA MET A 346 15.05 -16.17 3.20
C MET A 346 16.23 -16.60 2.33
N ARG A 347 16.54 -17.89 2.32
CA ARG A 347 17.64 -18.48 1.56
C ARG A 347 17.10 -19.39 0.47
N TYR A 348 17.79 -19.42 -0.66
CA TYR A 348 17.44 -20.27 -1.78
C TYR A 348 18.68 -20.65 -2.61
N ARG A 349 18.56 -21.74 -3.37
CA ARG A 349 19.58 -22.21 -4.31
C ARG A 349 19.06 -22.13 -5.72
N ILE A 350 19.89 -21.61 -6.62
CA ILE A 350 19.59 -21.45 -8.04
C ILE A 350 20.43 -22.43 -8.86
N GLU A 351 19.82 -23.00 -9.89
CA GLU A 351 20.48 -23.67 -11.00
C GLU A 351 20.23 -22.87 -12.29
N ILE A 352 21.26 -22.77 -13.13
CA ILE A 352 21.14 -22.17 -14.47
C ILE A 352 20.84 -23.29 -15.44
N VAL A 353 19.68 -23.22 -16.07
CA VAL A 353 19.25 -24.17 -17.12
C VAL A 353 19.44 -23.50 -18.47
N ASP A 354 20.32 -24.10 -19.29
CA ASP A 354 20.52 -23.66 -20.67
C ASP A 354 19.55 -24.41 -21.58
N HIS A 355 18.66 -23.70 -22.25
CA HIS A 355 17.72 -24.24 -23.22
C HIS A 355 18.23 -24.15 -24.67
N SER A 356 19.53 -23.91 -24.88
CA SER A 356 20.11 -23.89 -26.23
C SER A 356 20.13 -25.30 -26.84
N ASP A 357 19.27 -25.55 -27.81
CA ASP A 357 19.31 -26.74 -28.72
C ASP A 357 20.52 -26.69 -29.68
N GLY A 358 21.72 -26.33 -29.16
CA GLY A 358 22.97 -26.34 -29.93
C GLY A 358 23.08 -25.33 -31.08
N LYS A 359 22.16 -24.37 -31.21
CA LYS A 359 22.25 -23.25 -32.16
C LYS A 359 22.54 -21.96 -31.36
N ALA A 360 23.74 -21.41 -31.60
CA ALA A 360 24.15 -20.13 -31.03
C ALA A 360 23.22 -19.00 -31.49
N THR A 361 22.34 -18.58 -30.61
CA THR A 361 21.58 -17.33 -30.76
C THR A 361 21.42 -16.70 -29.38
N ASP A 362 21.99 -15.54 -29.23
CA ASP A 362 21.78 -14.50 -28.22
C ASP A 362 21.61 -14.87 -26.74
N ALA A 363 22.15 -14.02 -25.84
CA ALA A 363 22.22 -14.10 -24.37
C ALA A 363 20.84 -14.29 -23.64
N ALA A 364 19.78 -14.69 -24.35
CA ALA A 364 18.41 -14.82 -23.84
C ALA A 364 18.03 -16.26 -23.41
N THR A 365 18.95 -17.21 -23.42
CA THR A 365 18.63 -18.64 -23.25
C THR A 365 18.96 -19.23 -21.87
N GLU A 366 19.58 -18.48 -20.98
CA GLU A 366 19.87 -18.91 -19.60
C GLU A 366 18.69 -18.60 -18.67
N GLN A 367 17.98 -19.64 -18.24
CA GLN A 367 16.93 -19.50 -17.22
C GLN A 367 17.47 -19.84 -15.83
N LYS A 368 17.31 -18.89 -14.88
CA LYS A 368 17.61 -19.12 -13.45
C LYS A 368 16.42 -19.83 -12.78
N VAL A 369 16.62 -21.05 -12.34
CA VAL A 369 15.58 -21.86 -11.67
C VAL A 369 15.94 -22.04 -10.19
N VAL A 370 15.02 -21.68 -9.30
CA VAL A 370 15.17 -21.95 -7.87
C VAL A 370 14.84 -23.40 -7.60
N VAL A 371 15.81 -24.15 -7.10
CA VAL A 371 15.69 -25.60 -6.85
C VAL A 371 15.49 -25.95 -5.39
N ASP A 372 15.79 -25.04 -4.46
CA ASP A 372 15.59 -25.22 -3.02
C ASP A 372 15.37 -23.87 -2.34
N ALA A 373 14.55 -23.84 -1.24
CA ALA A 373 14.29 -22.65 -0.46
C ALA A 373 14.02 -23.01 1.01
N TRP A 374 14.55 -22.17 1.93
CA TRP A 374 14.34 -22.35 3.37
C TRP A 374 14.39 -21.00 4.10
N TYR A 375 13.77 -20.97 5.28
CA TYR A 375 13.79 -19.81 6.16
C TYR A 375 14.86 -19.98 7.23
N VAL A 376 15.54 -18.92 7.63
CA VAL A 376 16.56 -18.91 8.69
C VAL A 376 15.97 -18.23 9.92
N CYS A 377 16.03 -18.90 11.07
CA CYS A 377 15.59 -18.31 12.32
C CYS A 377 16.45 -17.10 12.69
N THR A 378 15.81 -15.97 13.02
CA THR A 378 16.50 -14.73 13.38
C THR A 378 17.21 -14.80 14.74
N ASP A 379 16.84 -15.76 15.59
CA ASP A 379 17.39 -15.93 16.94
C ASP A 379 18.51 -16.99 16.98
N CYS A 380 18.22 -18.23 16.59
CA CYS A 380 19.20 -19.32 16.69
C CYS A 380 19.95 -19.63 15.38
N GLY A 381 19.63 -18.97 14.27
CA GLY A 381 20.27 -19.20 12.97
C GLY A 381 19.96 -20.55 12.31
N ALA A 382 19.08 -21.37 12.88
CA ALA A 382 18.73 -22.68 12.33
C ALA A 382 17.91 -22.56 11.04
N GLU A 383 18.16 -23.48 10.09
CA GLU A 383 17.38 -23.60 8.86
C GLU A 383 16.01 -24.22 9.13
N ILE A 384 14.97 -23.57 8.70
CA ILE A 384 13.58 -24.02 8.82
C ILE A 384 13.06 -24.42 7.44
N ARG A 385 12.68 -25.67 7.29
CA ARG A 385 12.08 -26.20 6.07
C ARG A 385 10.58 -25.95 6.03
N GLU A 386 10.02 -25.73 4.82
CA GLU A 386 8.60 -25.41 4.65
C GLU A 386 7.65 -26.44 5.26
N GLY A 387 8.06 -27.70 5.36
CA GLY A 387 7.28 -28.75 6.04
C GLY A 387 6.92 -28.46 7.49
N SER A 388 7.68 -27.59 8.19
CA SER A 388 7.39 -27.15 9.55
C SER A 388 6.31 -26.06 9.61
N LYS A 389 6.02 -25.40 8.48
CA LYS A 389 5.10 -24.23 8.41
C LYS A 389 3.71 -24.51 8.98
N PRO A 390 3.02 -25.64 8.71
CA PRO A 390 1.70 -25.90 9.29
C PRO A 390 1.68 -25.87 10.82
N ALA A 391 2.65 -26.49 11.48
CA ALA A 391 2.76 -26.47 12.93
C ALA A 391 3.10 -25.07 13.47
N MET A 392 4.00 -24.35 12.79
CA MET A 392 4.36 -22.99 13.13
C MET A 392 3.15 -22.04 13.02
N LEU A 393 2.35 -22.16 11.96
CA LEU A 393 1.15 -21.36 11.78
C LEU A 393 0.10 -21.66 12.85
N ALA A 394 -0.12 -22.93 13.18
CA ALA A 394 -1.08 -23.34 14.19
C ALA A 394 -0.75 -22.81 15.59
N ALA A 395 0.54 -22.72 15.93
CA ALA A 395 1.04 -22.20 17.20
C ALA A 395 1.36 -20.68 17.16
N GLY A 396 1.10 -20.03 16.04
CA GLY A 396 1.35 -18.59 15.86
C GLY A 396 0.37 -17.72 16.62
N ARG A 397 0.76 -16.45 16.82
CA ARG A 397 -0.06 -15.44 17.50
C ARG A 397 0.20 -14.04 16.95
N TRP A 398 -0.82 -13.19 16.97
CA TRP A 398 -0.70 -11.79 16.63
C TRP A 398 -0.11 -11.00 17.81
N ILE A 399 0.92 -10.20 17.55
CA ILE A 399 1.55 -9.32 18.54
C ILE A 399 1.42 -7.88 18.07
N ALA A 400 0.80 -7.04 18.91
CA ALA A 400 0.61 -5.63 18.66
C ALA A 400 1.90 -4.84 18.97
N GLN A 401 2.32 -3.97 18.05
CA GLN A 401 3.43 -3.04 18.27
C GLN A 401 2.99 -1.79 19.05
N ARG A 402 1.68 -1.45 18.98
CA ARG A 402 1.08 -0.28 19.65
C ARG A 402 -0.15 -0.69 20.47
N PRO A 403 0.01 -1.45 21.56
CA PRO A 403 -1.10 -2.04 22.31
C PRO A 403 -2.03 -1.01 22.99
N HIS A 404 -1.63 0.25 23.05
CA HIS A 404 -2.47 1.34 23.57
C HIS A 404 -3.60 1.75 22.61
N VAL A 405 -3.51 1.42 21.31
CA VAL A 405 -4.58 1.67 20.33
C VAL A 405 -5.60 0.54 20.42
N LYS A 406 -6.80 0.83 20.96
CA LYS A 406 -7.82 -0.21 21.26
C LYS A 406 -8.93 -0.33 20.21
N ALA A 407 -9.37 0.79 19.63
CA ALA A 407 -10.52 0.81 18.73
C ALA A 407 -10.21 0.35 17.30
N THR A 408 -8.94 0.43 16.87
CA THR A 408 -8.50 0.06 15.52
C THR A 408 -7.41 -0.99 15.61
N ARG A 409 -7.68 -2.18 15.10
CA ARG A 409 -6.68 -3.26 14.98
C ARG A 409 -6.22 -3.41 13.54
N GLY A 410 -4.90 -3.40 13.38
CA GLY A 410 -4.27 -3.55 12.07
C GLY A 410 -3.43 -4.81 12.00
N TYR A 411 -3.67 -5.59 10.99
CA TYR A 411 -3.06 -6.88 10.73
C TYR A 411 -2.24 -6.80 9.45
N HIS A 412 -0.97 -7.19 9.52
CA HIS A 412 -0.10 -7.26 8.35
C HIS A 412 0.43 -8.68 8.17
N ILE A 413 0.31 -9.22 6.95
CA ILE A 413 0.79 -10.55 6.60
C ILE A 413 1.29 -10.60 5.15
N ASN A 414 2.36 -11.35 4.91
CA ASN A 414 2.95 -11.57 3.59
C ASN A 414 2.71 -13.01 3.08
N ALA A 415 3.13 -13.31 1.86
CA ALA A 415 2.91 -14.62 1.25
C ALA A 415 3.72 -15.77 1.89
N LEU A 416 4.75 -15.49 2.70
CA LEU A 416 5.49 -16.53 3.41
C LEU A 416 4.59 -17.32 4.36
N TYR A 417 3.49 -16.72 4.80
CA TYR A 417 2.48 -17.37 5.67
C TYR A 417 1.44 -18.19 4.89
N SER A 418 1.47 -18.19 3.55
CA SER A 418 0.52 -18.99 2.77
C SER A 418 0.56 -20.45 3.19
N PRO A 419 -0.60 -21.06 3.57
CA PRO A 419 -0.61 -22.44 4.02
C PRO A 419 -0.20 -23.38 2.89
N VAL A 420 0.47 -24.47 3.25
CA VAL A 420 0.87 -25.52 2.29
C VAL A 420 -0.36 -26.08 1.58
N GLY A 421 -0.35 -26.10 0.26
CA GLY A 421 -1.45 -26.56 -0.59
C GLY A 421 -2.58 -25.54 -0.84
N LEU A 422 -2.60 -24.37 -0.16
CA LEU A 422 -3.59 -23.31 -0.38
C LEU A 422 -3.04 -22.07 -1.07
N GLY A 423 -1.72 -21.87 -1.05
CA GLY A 423 -1.06 -20.73 -1.67
C GLY A 423 0.32 -21.10 -2.20
N LEU A 424 1.15 -20.10 -2.46
CA LEU A 424 2.49 -20.30 -2.98
C LEU A 424 3.41 -20.93 -1.92
N THR A 425 4.29 -21.83 -2.39
CA THR A 425 5.39 -22.36 -1.58
C THR A 425 6.52 -21.34 -1.46
N TRP A 426 7.39 -21.50 -0.48
CA TRP A 426 8.59 -20.65 -0.34
C TRP A 426 9.47 -20.72 -1.59
N LEU A 427 9.60 -21.91 -2.17
CA LEU A 427 10.32 -22.11 -3.43
C LEU A 427 9.72 -21.26 -4.56
N GLN A 428 8.40 -21.30 -4.73
CA GLN A 428 7.71 -20.49 -5.75
C GLN A 428 7.85 -18.98 -5.50
N ILE A 429 7.81 -18.54 -4.25
CA ILE A 429 8.01 -17.13 -3.88
C ILE A 429 9.45 -16.70 -4.23
N CYS A 430 10.45 -17.52 -3.92
CA CYS A 430 11.84 -17.25 -4.30
C CYS A 430 12.02 -17.20 -5.83
N GLN A 431 11.33 -18.09 -6.60
CA GLN A 431 11.36 -18.02 -8.06
C GLN A 431 10.78 -16.69 -8.56
N LYS A 432 9.62 -16.26 -8.02
CA LYS A 432 9.02 -14.96 -8.37
C LYS A 432 9.94 -13.78 -8.07
N TRP A 433 10.69 -13.86 -6.99
CA TRP A 433 11.72 -12.88 -6.67
C TRP A 433 12.85 -12.84 -7.70
N VAL A 434 13.40 -14.02 -8.06
CA VAL A 434 14.47 -14.13 -9.07
C VAL A 434 13.99 -13.60 -10.42
N ASP A 435 12.77 -13.94 -10.82
CA ASP A 435 12.17 -13.45 -12.07
C ASP A 435 11.98 -11.92 -12.06
N ALA A 436 11.64 -11.36 -10.89
CA ALA A 436 11.35 -9.94 -10.75
C ALA A 436 12.58 -9.02 -10.78
N GLN A 437 13.78 -9.54 -10.45
CA GLN A 437 15.01 -8.72 -10.34
C GLN A 437 15.44 -8.05 -11.67
N GLN A 438 14.94 -8.50 -12.80
CA GLN A 438 15.31 -7.97 -14.11
C GLN A 438 14.50 -6.75 -14.54
N ASP A 439 13.37 -6.47 -13.86
CA ASP A 439 12.46 -5.39 -14.20
C ASP A 439 11.92 -4.70 -12.94
N SER A 440 12.12 -3.40 -12.84
CA SER A 440 11.64 -2.57 -11.73
C SER A 440 10.13 -2.66 -11.51
N SER A 441 9.34 -2.79 -12.59
CA SER A 441 7.88 -2.96 -12.51
C SER A 441 7.51 -4.32 -11.92
N ALA A 442 8.23 -5.39 -12.31
CA ALA A 442 8.06 -6.72 -11.74
C ALA A 442 8.47 -6.77 -10.26
N LEU A 443 9.56 -6.08 -9.91
CA LEU A 443 10.02 -5.96 -8.52
C LEU A 443 8.98 -5.24 -7.64
N LYS A 444 8.41 -4.14 -8.12
CA LYS A 444 7.30 -3.44 -7.47
C LYS A 444 6.09 -4.37 -7.27
N ALA A 445 5.70 -5.09 -8.31
CA ALA A 445 4.62 -6.05 -8.24
C ALA A 445 4.92 -7.15 -7.20
N PHE A 446 6.17 -7.61 -7.10
CA PHE A 446 6.60 -8.58 -6.09
C PHE A 446 6.44 -8.03 -4.67
N VAL A 447 6.96 -6.85 -4.38
CA VAL A 447 6.87 -6.21 -3.06
C VAL A 447 5.41 -6.00 -2.65
N ASN A 448 4.60 -5.42 -3.51
CA ASN A 448 3.20 -5.14 -3.19
C ASN A 448 2.36 -6.41 -3.06
N THR A 449 2.51 -7.34 -4.03
CA THR A 449 1.61 -8.50 -4.15
C THR A 449 2.01 -9.66 -3.24
N TYR A 450 3.31 -9.96 -3.12
CA TYR A 450 3.77 -11.12 -2.35
C TYR A 450 4.25 -10.74 -0.94
N LEU A 451 4.89 -9.58 -0.77
CA LEU A 451 5.30 -9.15 0.56
C LEU A 451 4.17 -8.40 1.30
N GLY A 452 3.18 -7.88 0.58
CA GLY A 452 2.13 -7.05 1.18
C GLY A 452 2.71 -5.78 1.80
N GLU A 453 3.81 -5.29 1.23
CA GLU A 453 4.54 -4.10 1.67
C GLU A 453 4.40 -2.98 0.64
N VAL A 454 4.55 -1.74 1.08
CA VAL A 454 4.55 -0.60 0.18
C VAL A 454 5.82 -0.61 -0.66
N TRP A 455 5.65 -0.35 -1.96
CA TRP A 455 6.78 -0.05 -2.81
C TRP A 455 7.33 1.31 -2.42
N ARG A 456 8.58 1.31 -1.98
CA ARG A 456 9.37 2.52 -1.92
C ARG A 456 10.01 2.65 -3.29
N GLU A 457 9.62 3.65 -4.05
CA GLU A 457 10.53 4.14 -5.05
C GLU A 457 11.73 4.60 -4.22
N GLU A 458 12.84 3.87 -4.29
CA GLU A 458 14.12 4.45 -3.90
C GLU A 458 14.14 5.77 -4.61
N GLY A 459 14.22 6.86 -3.84
CA GLY A 459 14.10 8.19 -4.41
C GLY A 459 15.04 8.22 -5.58
N ASP A 460 14.59 8.69 -6.74
CA ASP A 460 15.31 8.60 -8.01
C ASP A 460 16.57 9.49 -7.96
N GLY A 461 17.33 9.31 -6.89
CA GLY A 461 18.63 9.91 -6.59
C GLY A 461 19.79 9.05 -7.12
N ALA A 462 20.96 9.62 -7.19
CA ALA A 462 22.21 8.89 -7.40
C ALA A 462 22.87 8.59 -6.05
N ASP A 463 23.58 7.46 -5.97
CA ASP A 463 24.42 7.15 -4.82
C ASP A 463 25.82 7.77 -5.01
N ALA A 464 26.18 8.70 -4.14
CA ALA A 464 27.47 9.40 -4.18
C ALA A 464 28.67 8.44 -4.15
N ASN A 465 28.61 7.38 -3.34
CA ASN A 465 29.70 6.40 -3.26
C ASN A 465 29.88 5.65 -4.58
N THR A 466 28.78 5.28 -5.23
CA THR A 466 28.83 4.65 -6.56
C THR A 466 29.41 5.61 -7.61
N LEU A 467 29.09 6.91 -7.57
CA LEU A 467 29.62 7.90 -8.50
C LEU A 467 31.11 8.09 -8.31
N GLN A 468 31.65 8.09 -7.09
CA GLN A 468 33.05 8.15 -6.77
C GLN A 468 33.86 6.99 -7.41
N THR A 469 33.27 5.81 -7.48
CA THR A 469 33.95 4.65 -8.12
C THR A 469 34.07 4.78 -9.64
N ARG A 470 33.40 5.78 -10.26
CA ARG A 470 33.35 6.01 -11.70
C ARG A 470 34.41 7.04 -12.17
N VAL A 471 35.24 7.52 -11.26
CA VAL A 471 36.35 8.47 -11.61
C VAL A 471 37.33 7.79 -12.51
N GLU A 472 37.71 8.47 -13.60
CA GLU A 472 38.54 7.97 -14.69
C GLU A 472 39.87 8.73 -14.76
N GLN A 473 40.95 8.06 -15.19
CA GLN A 473 42.29 8.65 -15.35
C GLN A 473 42.40 9.34 -16.71
N TRP A 474 42.07 10.61 -16.79
CA TRP A 474 42.27 11.48 -17.94
C TRP A 474 42.34 12.95 -17.51
N ASP A 475 42.90 13.82 -18.32
CA ASP A 475 42.87 15.26 -18.11
C ASP A 475 42.01 15.99 -19.19
N ALA A 476 41.61 17.22 -18.89
CA ALA A 476 40.72 18.00 -19.75
C ALA A 476 41.33 18.30 -21.12
N GLU A 477 42.64 18.53 -21.19
CA GLU A 477 43.33 18.82 -22.46
C GLU A 477 43.39 17.57 -23.35
N GLU A 478 43.63 16.40 -22.76
CA GLU A 478 43.60 15.13 -23.46
C GLU A 478 42.26 14.88 -24.13
N ILE A 479 41.15 15.13 -23.40
CA ILE A 479 39.78 14.97 -23.91
C ILE A 479 39.47 15.98 -25.04
N ARG A 480 39.94 17.24 -24.91
CA ARG A 480 39.76 18.27 -25.95
C ARG A 480 40.42 17.88 -27.28
N VAL A 481 41.51 17.12 -27.23
CA VAL A 481 42.20 16.63 -28.41
C VAL A 481 41.58 15.34 -28.98
N LYS A 482 41.29 14.39 -28.11
CA LYS A 482 40.87 13.03 -28.51
C LYS A 482 39.38 12.93 -28.90
N VAL A 483 38.51 13.69 -28.25
CA VAL A 483 37.06 13.59 -28.47
C VAL A 483 36.62 14.64 -29.49
N ARG A 484 36.13 14.20 -30.66
CA ARG A 484 35.63 15.11 -31.70
C ARG A 484 34.37 14.55 -32.37
N PRO A 485 33.36 15.37 -32.55
CA PRO A 485 33.24 16.77 -32.13
C PRO A 485 33.02 16.90 -30.61
N LEU A 486 33.63 17.90 -29.98
CA LEU A 486 33.45 18.24 -28.58
C LEU A 486 32.97 19.70 -28.46
N ARG A 487 31.82 19.91 -27.85
CA ARG A 487 31.32 21.23 -27.51
C ARG A 487 31.53 21.51 -26.04
N VAL A 488 32.38 22.46 -25.71
CA VAL A 488 32.63 22.90 -24.34
C VAL A 488 31.63 23.94 -23.94
N VAL A 489 30.91 23.67 -22.84
CA VAL A 489 29.85 24.52 -22.29
C VAL A 489 30.02 24.71 -20.79
N ALA A 490 29.36 25.73 -20.23
CA ALA A 490 29.32 25.91 -18.78
C ALA A 490 27.87 26.07 -18.28
N GLY A 491 27.63 25.56 -17.07
CA GLY A 491 26.47 25.85 -16.27
C GLY A 491 26.87 26.63 -15.02
N VAL A 492 26.22 27.75 -14.76
CA VAL A 492 26.62 28.67 -13.68
C VAL A 492 25.45 28.85 -12.71
N ASP A 493 25.67 28.54 -11.46
CA ASP A 493 24.76 28.82 -10.36
C ASP A 493 25.21 30.08 -9.61
N VAL A 494 24.23 30.94 -9.23
CA VAL A 494 24.47 32.25 -8.64
C VAL A 494 24.03 32.25 -7.18
N GLN A 495 25.02 32.29 -6.29
CA GLN A 495 24.78 32.39 -4.85
C GLN A 495 24.99 33.84 -4.35
N LYS A 496 24.87 34.08 -3.05
CA LYS A 496 25.03 35.41 -2.46
C LYS A 496 26.49 35.86 -2.46
N ASP A 497 27.39 34.98 -2.15
CA ASP A 497 28.80 35.19 -1.83
C ASP A 497 29.78 34.54 -2.82
N ARG A 498 29.26 33.92 -3.88
CA ARG A 498 30.07 33.24 -4.89
C ARG A 498 29.27 32.92 -6.15
N LEU A 499 29.99 32.67 -7.23
CA LEU A 499 29.50 32.01 -8.43
C LEU A 499 30.10 30.61 -8.51
N GLU A 500 29.28 29.58 -8.71
CA GLU A 500 29.75 28.23 -8.96
C GLU A 500 29.49 27.85 -10.43
N ALA A 501 30.48 27.25 -11.08
CA ALA A 501 30.40 26.92 -12.50
C ALA A 501 30.97 25.52 -12.77
N THR A 502 30.20 24.66 -13.41
CA THR A 502 30.73 23.43 -14.01
C THR A 502 31.05 23.64 -15.48
N VAL A 503 32.22 23.22 -15.93
CA VAL A 503 32.63 23.20 -17.34
C VAL A 503 32.53 21.75 -17.85
N ALA A 504 31.79 21.55 -18.95
CA ALA A 504 31.57 20.21 -19.49
C ALA A 504 31.70 20.19 -21.00
N GLY A 505 32.27 19.10 -21.52
CA GLY A 505 32.37 18.82 -22.95
C GLY A 505 31.36 17.80 -23.41
N PHE A 506 30.50 18.14 -24.36
CA PHE A 506 29.53 17.23 -24.95
C PHE A 506 29.94 16.76 -26.35
N SER A 507 29.83 15.47 -26.59
CA SER A 507 30.00 14.83 -27.88
C SER A 507 28.70 14.34 -28.47
N THR A 508 28.76 13.57 -29.56
CA THR A 508 27.57 12.96 -30.22
C THR A 508 26.83 12.04 -29.26
N GLY A 509 25.51 12.07 -29.32
CA GLY A 509 24.64 11.32 -28.39
C GLY A 509 24.58 11.92 -26.99
N GLU A 510 25.04 13.15 -26.81
CA GLU A 510 25.10 13.85 -25.50
C GLU A 510 25.97 13.09 -24.46
N GLU A 511 26.94 12.30 -24.88
CA GLU A 511 28.03 11.80 -24.01
C GLU A 511 28.82 12.98 -23.48
N CYS A 512 29.11 13.01 -22.17
CA CYS A 512 29.54 14.21 -21.48
C CYS A 512 30.82 13.95 -20.64
N TRP A 513 31.82 14.75 -20.79
CA TRP A 513 33.02 14.81 -19.94
C TRP A 513 32.94 16.06 -19.08
N VAL A 514 32.90 15.89 -17.75
CA VAL A 514 32.93 17.01 -16.81
C VAL A 514 34.40 17.44 -16.67
N LEU A 515 34.73 18.59 -17.26
CA LEU A 515 36.14 19.01 -17.44
C LEU A 515 36.66 19.76 -16.23
N ASP A 516 35.82 20.55 -15.55
CA ASP A 516 36.21 21.37 -14.40
C ASP A 516 34.99 21.80 -13.58
N HIS A 517 35.23 22.17 -12.32
CA HIS A 517 34.23 22.80 -11.45
C HIS A 517 34.87 23.96 -10.70
N LEU A 518 34.40 25.18 -10.98
CA LEU A 518 34.97 26.43 -10.55
C LEU A 518 34.14 27.06 -9.45
N ILE A 519 34.76 27.48 -8.36
CA ILE A 519 34.10 28.30 -7.32
C ILE A 519 34.81 29.68 -7.33
N ILE A 520 34.07 30.71 -7.68
CA ILE A 520 34.50 32.10 -7.75
C ILE A 520 33.95 32.85 -6.57
N PRO A 521 34.71 33.05 -5.49
CA PRO A 521 34.21 33.78 -4.32
C PRO A 521 34.09 35.27 -4.62
N GLY A 522 33.07 35.91 -4.11
CA GLY A 522 32.88 37.36 -4.26
C GLY A 522 31.42 37.78 -4.13
N ASP A 523 31.20 39.08 -3.96
CA ASP A 523 29.86 39.64 -3.93
C ASP A 523 29.26 39.59 -5.36
N THR A 524 28.23 38.84 -5.56
CA THR A 524 27.55 38.70 -6.87
C THR A 524 26.77 39.94 -7.32
N THR A 525 26.76 41.00 -6.46
CA THR A 525 26.29 42.34 -6.85
C THR A 525 27.46 43.24 -7.34
N ALA A 526 28.71 42.77 -7.30
CA ALA A 526 29.87 43.47 -7.80
C ALA A 526 30.24 43.03 -9.21
N ALA A 527 30.60 43.97 -10.08
CA ALA A 527 30.95 43.67 -11.47
C ALA A 527 32.22 42.81 -11.57
N ASP A 528 33.17 43.02 -10.67
CA ASP A 528 34.47 42.32 -10.70
C ASP A 528 34.32 40.82 -10.59
N THR A 529 33.39 40.30 -9.73
CA THR A 529 33.11 38.87 -9.60
C THR A 529 32.63 38.25 -10.93
N TRP A 530 31.90 39.02 -11.75
CA TRP A 530 31.40 38.56 -13.04
C TRP A 530 32.51 38.64 -14.14
N GLU A 531 33.45 39.60 -14.02
CA GLU A 531 34.60 39.62 -14.89
C GLU A 531 35.58 38.45 -14.61
N ASP A 532 35.75 38.09 -13.34
CA ASP A 532 36.49 36.88 -12.94
C ASP A 532 35.84 35.61 -13.53
N LEU A 533 34.50 35.51 -13.47
CA LEU A 533 33.77 34.44 -14.15
C LEU A 533 34.02 34.42 -15.64
N HIS A 534 33.99 35.60 -16.30
CA HIS A 534 34.27 35.70 -17.74
C HIS A 534 35.65 35.23 -18.08
N ALA A 535 36.68 35.67 -17.35
CA ALA A 535 38.07 35.26 -17.55
C ALA A 535 38.18 33.73 -17.41
N ALA A 536 37.71 33.16 -16.31
CA ALA A 536 37.78 31.72 -16.04
C ALA A 536 37.09 30.86 -17.13
N LEU A 537 35.88 31.24 -17.55
CA LEU A 537 35.15 30.50 -18.59
C LEU A 537 35.77 30.68 -19.99
N SER A 538 36.38 31.83 -20.26
CA SER A 538 37.13 32.06 -21.51
C SER A 538 38.40 31.22 -21.59
N ASP A 539 39.19 31.16 -20.50
CA ASP A 539 40.39 30.34 -20.39
C ASP A 539 40.00 28.84 -20.48
N ALA A 540 38.89 28.43 -19.92
CA ALA A 540 38.35 27.09 -20.08
C ALA A 540 37.80 26.79 -21.49
N GLY A 541 37.84 27.72 -22.43
CA GLY A 541 37.40 27.54 -23.82
C GLY A 541 35.87 27.32 -23.97
N VAL A 542 35.08 27.85 -23.07
CA VAL A 542 33.62 27.71 -23.08
C VAL A 542 33.03 28.46 -24.29
N THR A 543 32.21 27.74 -25.06
CA THR A 543 31.57 28.30 -26.27
C THR A 543 30.13 28.70 -26.03
N ARG A 544 29.50 28.13 -25.00
CA ARG A 544 28.12 28.45 -24.55
C ARG A 544 28.00 28.29 -23.04
N ALA A 545 27.23 29.18 -22.39
CA ALA A 545 26.92 29.05 -20.99
C ALA A 545 25.40 29.27 -20.73
N ALA A 546 24.89 28.55 -19.73
CA ALA A 546 23.59 28.83 -19.12
C ALA A 546 23.82 29.29 -17.68
N ILE A 547 23.23 30.43 -17.33
CA ILE A 547 23.44 31.08 -16.03
C ILE A 547 22.10 31.13 -15.30
N ASP A 548 22.04 30.64 -14.06
CA ASP A 548 20.85 30.82 -13.25
C ASP A 548 20.60 32.29 -12.93
N SER A 549 19.37 32.72 -13.03
CA SER A 549 18.95 34.08 -12.72
C SER A 549 17.97 34.14 -11.53
N GLY A 550 17.88 33.08 -10.76
CA GLY A 550 16.96 32.96 -9.63
C GLY A 550 17.26 33.94 -8.51
N TYR A 551 18.54 34.02 -8.11
CA TYR A 551 18.98 34.87 -7.01
C TYR A 551 19.24 36.31 -7.43
N ASN A 552 20.05 36.54 -8.45
CA ASN A 552 20.47 37.89 -8.87
C ASN A 552 20.18 38.14 -10.36
N THR A 553 18.90 38.26 -10.72
CA THR A 553 18.43 38.35 -12.10
C THR A 553 19.06 39.51 -12.89
N SER A 554 19.24 40.67 -12.26
CA SER A 554 19.74 41.88 -12.96
C SER A 554 21.19 41.74 -13.43
N PHE A 555 22.04 41.16 -12.59
CA PHE A 555 23.45 40.94 -12.90
C PHE A 555 23.65 39.80 -13.90
N ALA A 556 22.92 38.68 -13.73
CA ALA A 556 22.93 37.58 -14.67
C ALA A 556 22.49 38.02 -16.08
N VAL A 557 21.45 38.84 -16.18
CA VAL A 557 20.98 39.41 -17.48
C VAL A 557 22.00 40.40 -18.06
N ALA A 558 22.56 41.29 -17.23
CA ALA A 558 23.60 42.25 -17.69
C ALA A 558 24.85 41.55 -18.24
N PHE A 559 25.28 40.46 -17.55
CA PHE A 559 26.37 39.63 -18.04
C PHE A 559 26.05 38.98 -19.39
N CYS A 560 24.84 38.40 -19.53
CA CYS A 560 24.41 37.80 -20.80
C CYS A 560 24.20 38.81 -21.92
N ASP A 561 23.80 40.05 -21.61
CA ASP A 561 23.74 41.13 -22.59
C ASP A 561 25.14 41.55 -23.09
N LYS A 562 26.12 41.54 -22.20
CA LYS A 562 27.53 41.83 -22.54
C LYS A 562 28.22 40.68 -23.33
N TYR A 563 27.86 39.44 -22.98
CA TYR A 563 28.46 38.24 -23.55
C TYR A 563 27.45 37.34 -24.25
N PRO A 564 27.19 37.44 -25.56
CA PRO A 564 26.13 36.73 -26.30
C PRO A 564 26.24 35.21 -26.33
N TRP A 565 27.37 34.63 -25.92
CA TRP A 565 27.55 33.18 -25.74
C TRP A 565 26.94 32.68 -24.45
N ALA A 566 26.57 33.55 -23.50
CA ALA A 566 25.88 33.24 -22.29
C ALA A 566 24.37 33.47 -22.42
N THR A 567 23.55 32.68 -21.72
CA THR A 567 22.09 32.78 -21.68
C THR A 567 21.61 32.74 -20.25
N ALA A 568 20.89 33.78 -19.82
CA ALA A 568 20.24 33.80 -18.52
C ALA A 568 19.04 32.84 -18.52
N THR A 569 18.95 31.99 -17.51
CA THR A 569 17.90 30.95 -17.36
C THR A 569 17.13 31.12 -16.06
N LYS A 570 15.91 30.66 -16.04
CA LYS A 570 15.11 30.60 -14.80
C LYS A 570 14.46 29.24 -14.66
N GLY A 571 14.80 28.56 -13.58
CA GLY A 571 14.22 27.29 -13.21
C GLY A 571 12.71 27.41 -12.91
N ILE A 572 11.91 26.51 -13.48
CA ILE A 572 10.48 26.40 -13.21
C ILE A 572 10.21 24.92 -12.90
N SER A 573 9.73 24.66 -11.68
CA SER A 573 9.28 23.34 -11.25
C SER A 573 7.88 23.04 -11.80
N GLY A 574 7.55 21.77 -11.99
CA GLY A 574 6.24 21.29 -12.40
C GLY A 574 6.28 20.16 -13.44
N ARG A 575 5.44 19.13 -13.23
CA ARG A 575 5.33 17.98 -14.14
C ARG A 575 4.91 18.39 -15.57
N GLY A 576 5.50 17.71 -16.55
CA GLY A 576 5.14 17.89 -17.96
C GLY A 576 5.78 19.12 -18.64
N ARG A 577 6.63 19.84 -17.91
CA ARG A 577 7.41 20.93 -18.51
C ARG A 577 8.72 20.36 -19.07
N THR A 578 8.93 20.55 -20.38
CA THR A 578 10.19 20.15 -21.05
C THR A 578 11.38 20.96 -20.52
N LEU A 579 12.57 20.36 -20.52
CA LEU A 579 13.80 21.01 -20.08
C LEU A 579 14.01 22.35 -20.80
N ILE A 580 13.81 22.35 -22.12
CA ILE A 580 13.77 23.52 -22.98
C ILE A 580 12.52 23.44 -23.85
N ASP A 581 11.87 24.57 -24.10
CA ASP A 581 10.71 24.60 -25.00
C ASP A 581 11.18 24.31 -26.45
N ASP A 582 10.81 23.13 -26.98
CA ASP A 582 11.20 22.70 -28.32
C ASP A 582 10.48 23.45 -29.45
N ASP A 583 9.41 24.22 -29.14
CA ASP A 583 8.73 25.06 -30.13
C ASP A 583 9.54 26.32 -30.44
N LEU A 584 10.41 26.21 -31.43
CA LEU A 584 11.22 27.32 -31.95
C LEU A 584 10.35 28.56 -32.35
N LYS A 585 9.14 28.35 -32.84
CA LYS A 585 8.23 29.44 -33.20
C LYS A 585 7.70 30.16 -31.96
N ARG A 586 7.39 29.41 -30.90
CA ARG A 586 6.97 29.92 -29.60
C ARG A 586 8.09 30.69 -28.93
N ARG A 587 9.33 30.17 -28.95
CA ARG A 587 10.53 30.84 -28.44
C ARG A 587 10.80 32.16 -29.20
N GLN A 588 10.75 32.13 -30.53
CA GLN A 588 10.89 33.36 -31.36
C GLN A 588 9.77 34.36 -31.10
N ARG A 589 8.53 33.90 -30.88
CA ARG A 589 7.38 34.75 -30.56
C ARG A 589 7.54 35.42 -29.19
N LEU A 590 8.04 34.70 -28.18
CA LEU A 590 8.35 35.25 -26.88
C LEU A 590 9.50 36.25 -26.93
N ARG A 591 10.57 36.00 -27.71
CA ARG A 591 11.66 36.93 -27.97
C ARG A 591 11.16 38.25 -28.65
N ARG A 592 10.26 38.18 -29.63
CA ARG A 592 9.67 39.35 -30.31
C ARG A 592 8.76 40.19 -29.41
N LYS A 593 8.12 39.63 -28.42
CA LYS A 593 7.23 40.35 -27.48
C LYS A 593 7.99 41.17 -26.43
N ARG A 594 9.25 40.89 -26.17
CA ARG A 594 10.07 41.61 -25.18
C ARG A 594 10.85 42.75 -25.83
N LYS A 595 10.48 43.96 -25.46
CA LYS A 595 10.96 45.22 -26.11
C LYS A 595 12.38 45.68 -25.70
N ARG A 596 13.06 45.11 -24.70
CA ARG A 596 14.43 45.42 -24.24
C ARG A 596 15.09 44.27 -23.49
N GLY A 597 16.39 43.97 -23.76
CA GLY A 597 17.25 43.03 -23.10
C GLY A 597 17.12 41.56 -23.61
N GLN A 598 18.14 40.75 -23.36
CA GLN A 598 18.05 39.29 -23.62
C GLN A 598 16.96 38.66 -22.75
N PRO A 599 16.08 37.84 -23.31
CA PRO A 599 15.04 37.19 -22.52
C PRO A 599 15.67 36.12 -21.62
N VAL A 600 15.26 36.07 -20.34
CA VAL A 600 15.54 34.94 -19.46
C VAL A 600 14.81 33.70 -20.01
N GLU A 601 15.54 32.63 -20.28
CA GLU A 601 15.00 31.41 -20.84
C GLU A 601 14.39 30.55 -19.71
N PRO A 602 13.09 30.22 -19.75
CA PRO A 602 12.49 29.34 -18.76
C PRO A 602 12.89 27.87 -19.01
N ILE A 603 13.37 27.19 -17.99
CA ILE A 603 13.79 25.79 -18.07
C ILE A 603 12.97 24.91 -17.12
N GLY A 604 12.65 23.68 -17.54
CA GLY A 604 11.96 22.68 -16.72
C GLY A 604 12.95 21.91 -15.85
N VAL A 605 13.16 22.36 -14.61
CA VAL A 605 14.16 21.75 -13.70
C VAL A 605 13.84 20.31 -13.34
N ASP A 606 12.54 19.95 -13.15
CA ASP A 606 12.16 18.59 -12.78
C ASP A 606 12.54 17.57 -13.87
N GLN A 607 12.31 17.90 -15.13
CA GLN A 607 12.74 17.06 -16.25
C GLN A 607 14.25 17.03 -16.37
N GLY A 608 14.91 18.17 -16.16
CA GLY A 608 16.38 18.24 -16.19
C GLY A 608 17.02 17.32 -15.16
N LYS A 609 16.56 17.39 -13.91
CA LYS A 609 17.02 16.50 -12.83
C LYS A 609 16.75 15.04 -13.16
N SER A 610 15.57 14.71 -13.67
CA SER A 610 15.24 13.34 -14.10
C SER A 610 16.20 12.82 -15.18
N ILE A 611 16.57 13.66 -16.16
CA ILE A 611 17.54 13.29 -17.19
C ILE A 611 18.94 13.08 -16.59
N ILE A 612 19.41 14.01 -15.74
CA ILE A 612 20.74 13.89 -15.11
C ILE A 612 20.82 12.61 -14.27
N TYR A 613 19.85 12.36 -13.39
CA TYR A 613 19.87 11.17 -12.53
C TYR A 613 19.75 9.87 -13.32
N ALA A 614 18.97 9.81 -14.38
CA ALA A 614 18.90 8.65 -15.26
C ALA A 614 20.27 8.37 -15.91
N ARG A 615 21.01 9.43 -16.33
CA ARG A 615 22.33 9.33 -16.94
C ARG A 615 23.42 8.98 -15.93
N LEU A 616 23.35 9.52 -14.72
CA LEU A 616 24.25 9.15 -13.63
C LEU A 616 24.15 7.67 -13.25
N LYS A 617 23.06 6.99 -13.58
CA LYS A 617 22.86 5.55 -13.37
C LYS A 617 23.33 4.67 -14.52
N LEU A 618 23.74 5.24 -15.65
CA LEU A 618 24.20 4.44 -16.79
C LEU A 618 25.45 3.62 -16.42
N PRO A 619 25.47 2.30 -16.68
CA PRO A 619 26.54 1.42 -16.19
C PRO A 619 27.80 1.44 -17.07
N LYS A 620 27.72 2.00 -18.29
CA LYS A 620 28.81 1.95 -19.28
C LYS A 620 28.88 3.24 -20.09
N PRO A 621 30.09 3.66 -20.53
CA PRO A 621 30.31 4.76 -21.48
C PRO A 621 29.45 4.62 -22.74
N GLY A 622 29.05 5.76 -23.29
CA GLY A 622 28.21 5.85 -24.49
C GLY A 622 27.23 7.02 -24.44
N PRO A 623 26.19 7.03 -25.28
CA PRO A 623 25.24 8.13 -25.35
C PRO A 623 24.65 8.49 -23.99
N GLY A 624 24.80 9.74 -23.58
CA GLY A 624 24.30 10.27 -22.33
C GLY A 624 25.11 9.98 -21.08
N TYR A 625 26.23 9.22 -21.18
CA TYR A 625 27.08 8.90 -20.03
C TYR A 625 27.87 10.13 -19.56
N PHE A 626 28.05 10.25 -18.23
CA PHE A 626 28.89 11.27 -17.62
C PHE A 626 30.23 10.68 -17.19
N HIS A 627 31.35 11.25 -17.70
CA HIS A 627 32.75 10.96 -17.35
C HIS A 627 33.25 11.99 -16.35
N PHE A 628 33.92 11.56 -15.30
CA PHE A 628 34.53 12.41 -14.29
C PHE A 628 36.03 12.14 -14.21
N PRO A 629 36.92 13.16 -14.24
CA PRO A 629 38.35 12.95 -14.14
C PRO A 629 38.81 12.65 -12.71
N ALA A 630 39.92 11.98 -12.56
CA ALA A 630 40.60 11.78 -11.29
C ALA A 630 41.36 13.03 -10.89
N ASP A 631 40.66 14.10 -10.54
CA ASP A 631 41.18 15.37 -10.07
C ASP A 631 40.69 15.71 -8.68
N ASN A 632 41.46 16.48 -7.90
CA ASN A 632 41.13 16.91 -6.56
C ASN A 632 39.87 17.81 -6.46
N VAL A 633 39.45 18.40 -7.58
CA VAL A 633 38.23 19.20 -7.69
C VAL A 633 36.96 18.33 -7.57
N PHE A 634 37.08 17.08 -8.02
CA PHE A 634 35.94 16.09 -7.95
C PHE A 634 36.10 15.22 -6.72
N ASP A 635 36.05 15.85 -5.57
CA ASP A 635 36.14 15.23 -4.25
C ASP A 635 34.79 14.63 -3.77
N ASP A 636 34.79 14.12 -2.55
CA ASP A 636 33.63 13.56 -1.90
C ASP A 636 32.47 14.56 -1.84
N GLU A 637 32.75 15.84 -1.56
CA GLU A 637 31.73 16.89 -1.46
C GLU A 637 31.06 17.17 -2.81
N TYR A 638 31.80 17.16 -3.91
CA TYR A 638 31.24 17.31 -5.24
C TYR A 638 30.22 16.21 -5.56
N PHE A 639 30.55 14.93 -5.31
CA PHE A 639 29.64 13.82 -5.55
C PHE A 639 28.47 13.82 -4.57
N LEU A 640 28.66 14.27 -3.34
CA LEU A 640 27.58 14.45 -2.38
C LEU A 640 26.59 15.54 -2.84
N GLN A 641 27.05 16.61 -3.49
CA GLN A 641 26.19 17.63 -4.08
C GLN A 641 25.46 17.14 -5.33
N LEU A 642 26.07 16.29 -6.15
CA LEU A 642 25.38 15.63 -7.26
C LEU A 642 24.26 14.70 -6.79
N ALA A 643 24.40 14.09 -5.62
CA ALA A 643 23.41 13.22 -5.00
C ALA A 643 22.52 13.94 -3.97
N ALA A 644 22.47 15.29 -3.99
CA ALA A 644 21.83 16.09 -2.93
C ALA A 644 20.30 16.13 -3.01
N GLU A 645 19.69 15.57 -4.03
CA GLU A 645 18.24 15.59 -4.20
C GLU A 645 17.67 14.20 -4.51
N GLU A 646 16.44 13.96 -4.07
CA GLU A 646 15.68 12.75 -4.35
C GLU A 646 14.29 13.08 -4.87
N LEU A 647 13.82 12.32 -5.84
CA LEU A 647 12.44 12.38 -6.28
C LEU A 647 11.57 11.68 -5.25
N ARG A 648 10.76 12.41 -4.52
CA ARG A 648 9.82 11.88 -3.52
C ARG A 648 8.38 12.10 -3.92
N THR A 649 7.54 11.09 -3.71
CA THR A 649 6.11 11.25 -3.88
C THR A 649 5.51 11.91 -2.63
N LYS A 650 4.90 13.09 -2.82
CA LYS A 650 4.14 13.82 -1.80
C LYS A 650 2.65 13.83 -2.16
N VAL A 651 1.79 14.03 -1.18
CA VAL A 651 0.34 14.19 -1.40
C VAL A 651 -0.06 15.63 -1.15
N ARG A 652 -0.68 16.28 -2.15
CA ARG A 652 -1.24 17.64 -2.02
C ARG A 652 -2.69 17.61 -2.47
N ASN A 653 -3.60 18.08 -1.62
CA ASN A 653 -5.06 18.06 -1.86
C ASN A 653 -5.58 16.65 -2.21
N GLY A 654 -5.06 15.62 -1.52
CA GLY A 654 -5.46 14.22 -1.75
C GLY A 654 -4.93 13.60 -3.05
N ARG A 655 -4.08 14.29 -3.82
CA ARG A 655 -3.50 13.78 -5.07
C ARG A 655 -2.00 13.55 -4.90
N PRO A 656 -1.48 12.37 -5.24
CA PRO A 656 -0.05 12.14 -5.24
C PRO A 656 0.62 12.91 -6.37
N PHE A 657 1.75 13.53 -6.06
CA PHE A 657 2.62 14.16 -7.04
C PHE A 657 4.09 13.91 -6.66
N ALA A 658 4.92 13.68 -7.66
CA ALA A 658 6.34 13.54 -7.44
C ALA A 658 7.00 14.92 -7.47
N GLU A 659 7.88 15.16 -6.51
CA GLU A 659 8.63 16.40 -6.34
C GLU A 659 10.08 16.09 -5.99
N TRP A 660 11.03 16.80 -6.60
CA TRP A 660 12.41 16.73 -6.18
C TRP A 660 12.58 17.41 -4.82
N VAL A 661 13.15 16.69 -3.88
CA VAL A 661 13.36 17.15 -2.50
C VAL A 661 14.86 17.18 -2.24
N GLN A 662 15.36 18.35 -1.87
CA GLN A 662 16.72 18.51 -1.41
C GLN A 662 16.91 17.79 -0.07
N ILE A 663 17.88 16.86 -0.02
CA ILE A 663 18.20 16.05 1.16
C ILE A 663 19.51 16.48 1.83
N ARG A 664 20.25 17.40 1.20
CA ARG A 664 21.50 17.98 1.69
C ARG A 664 21.49 19.51 1.53
N PRO A 665 22.24 20.27 2.37
CA PRO A 665 22.25 21.73 2.32
C PRO A 665 22.80 22.31 1.01
N ARG A 666 23.72 21.59 0.35
CA ARG A 666 24.40 22.02 -0.87
C ARG A 666 24.04 21.10 -2.04
N ASN A 667 23.67 21.67 -3.19
CA ASN A 667 23.33 20.99 -4.44
C ASN A 667 23.85 21.70 -5.70
N GLU A 668 24.72 22.68 -5.52
CA GLU A 668 25.17 23.58 -6.60
C GLU A 668 25.82 22.81 -7.75
N ALA A 669 26.59 21.75 -7.49
CA ALA A 669 27.18 20.90 -8.53
C ALA A 669 26.11 20.24 -9.42
N LEU A 670 24.99 19.80 -8.84
CA LEU A 670 23.85 19.24 -9.59
C LEU A 670 23.19 20.31 -10.47
N ASP A 671 22.92 21.49 -9.92
CA ASP A 671 22.29 22.58 -10.66
C ASP A 671 23.22 23.10 -11.77
N CYS A 672 24.53 23.23 -11.53
CA CYS A 672 25.52 23.55 -12.56
C CYS A 672 25.56 22.50 -13.68
N LEU A 673 25.54 21.20 -13.36
CA LEU A 673 25.56 20.15 -14.36
C LEU A 673 24.27 20.14 -15.21
N LEU A 674 23.12 20.42 -14.58
CA LEU A 674 21.85 20.61 -15.28
C LEU A 674 21.94 21.79 -16.26
N LEU A 675 22.52 22.90 -15.82
CA LEU A 675 22.72 24.09 -16.67
C LEU A 675 23.71 23.83 -17.81
N CYS A 676 24.73 22.97 -17.63
CA CYS A 676 25.57 22.51 -18.73
C CYS A 676 24.75 21.81 -19.82
N LEU A 677 23.83 20.91 -19.43
CA LEU A 677 22.96 20.23 -20.39
C LEU A 677 22.03 21.23 -21.10
N VAL A 678 21.52 22.23 -20.38
CA VAL A 678 20.73 23.34 -20.96
C VAL A 678 21.56 24.12 -21.96
N ALA A 679 22.79 24.54 -21.62
CA ALA A 679 23.68 25.27 -22.51
C ALA A 679 23.97 24.48 -23.79
N HIS A 680 24.23 23.18 -23.66
CA HIS A 680 24.47 22.28 -24.79
C HIS A 680 23.24 22.23 -25.72
N ARG A 681 22.05 22.01 -25.20
CA ARG A 681 20.82 21.91 -26.00
C ARG A 681 20.39 23.24 -26.61
N LEU A 682 20.63 24.37 -25.94
CA LEU A 682 20.38 25.69 -26.48
C LEU A 682 21.26 26.02 -27.70
N ALA A 683 22.43 25.40 -27.77
CA ALA A 683 23.34 25.54 -28.90
C ALA A 683 22.96 24.69 -30.14
N GLY A 684 21.93 23.82 -30.01
CA GLY A 684 21.47 22.94 -31.10
C GLY A 684 22.28 21.65 -31.21
N GLU A 685 21.94 20.79 -32.16
CA GLU A 685 22.59 19.50 -32.36
C GLU A 685 24.06 19.63 -32.80
N LEU A 686 24.88 18.69 -32.36
CA LEU A 686 26.21 18.51 -32.91
C LEU A 686 26.09 17.73 -34.25
N PRO A 687 26.92 18.07 -35.26
CA PRO A 687 26.93 17.28 -36.49
C PRO A 687 27.31 15.83 -36.19
N ALA A 688 26.57 14.89 -36.78
CA ALA A 688 26.86 13.47 -36.64
C ALA A 688 28.31 13.17 -37.02
N ALA A 689 29.05 12.45 -36.18
CA ALA A 689 30.40 12.00 -36.50
C ALA A 689 30.32 11.09 -37.75
N LYS A 690 31.13 11.38 -38.76
CA LYS A 690 31.31 10.44 -39.86
C LYS A 690 31.90 9.14 -39.29
N PRO A 691 31.36 7.95 -39.60
CA PRO A 691 31.92 6.70 -39.10
C PRO A 691 33.39 6.58 -39.53
N ALA A 692 34.29 6.47 -38.57
CA ALA A 692 35.67 6.11 -38.85
C ALA A 692 35.67 4.64 -39.35
N ASN A 693 36.19 4.41 -40.53
CA ASN A 693 36.43 3.07 -41.07
C ASN A 693 37.44 2.33 -40.20
N ALA A 694 36.97 1.68 -39.16
CA ALA A 694 37.76 0.78 -38.34
C ALA A 694 37.57 -0.66 -38.88
N LYS A 695 38.57 -1.18 -39.58
CA LYS A 695 38.73 -2.63 -39.82
C LYS A 695 38.97 -3.29 -38.46
N VAL A 696 38.01 -4.10 -38.01
CA VAL A 696 38.11 -4.96 -36.83
C VAL A 696 39.05 -6.14 -37.22
N PRO A 697 40.11 -6.45 -36.44
CA PRO A 697 40.88 -7.67 -36.64
C PRO A 697 40.09 -8.89 -36.18
N GLU A 698 39.92 -9.88 -37.06
CA GLU A 698 39.35 -11.18 -36.72
C GLU A 698 40.17 -11.90 -35.65
N GLN A 699 39.51 -12.28 -34.55
CA GLN A 699 40.06 -13.21 -33.57
C GLN A 699 39.79 -14.66 -33.98
N PRO A 700 40.73 -15.60 -33.75
CA PRO A 700 40.55 -17.00 -34.17
C PRO A 700 39.54 -17.75 -33.28
N ARG A 701 38.68 -18.50 -33.93
CA ARG A 701 37.65 -19.35 -33.33
C ARG A 701 38.28 -20.46 -32.47
N ARG A 702 37.91 -20.53 -31.19
CA ARG A 702 38.14 -21.71 -30.34
C ARG A 702 36.97 -22.73 -30.46
N ALA A 703 37.34 -24.00 -30.53
CA ALA A 703 36.44 -25.13 -30.61
C ALA A 703 35.66 -25.35 -29.30
N PRO A 704 34.44 -25.96 -29.37
CA PRO A 704 33.58 -26.08 -28.20
C PRO A 704 34.00 -27.20 -27.26
N ALA A 705 34.11 -26.91 -25.98
CA ALA A 705 34.27 -27.90 -24.90
C ALA A 705 32.89 -28.24 -24.31
N ALA A 706 32.68 -29.52 -24.02
CA ALA A 706 31.44 -30.07 -23.48
C ALA A 706 30.97 -29.43 -22.17
N ALA A 707 29.69 -29.18 -22.07
CA ALA A 707 29.03 -28.56 -20.93
C ALA A 707 29.00 -29.49 -19.69
N ALA A 708 29.72 -29.11 -18.64
CA ALA A 708 29.54 -29.67 -17.31
C ALA A 708 28.67 -28.71 -16.47
N ARG A 709 27.56 -29.21 -15.95
CA ARG A 709 26.71 -28.47 -15.01
C ARG A 709 27.49 -28.15 -13.75
N LYS A 710 27.63 -26.89 -13.39
CA LYS A 710 28.13 -26.47 -12.09
C LYS A 710 26.99 -25.79 -11.30
N PRO A 711 26.71 -26.25 -10.08
CA PRO A 711 25.77 -25.53 -9.21
C PRO A 711 26.42 -24.23 -8.73
N VAL A 712 25.70 -23.12 -8.86
CA VAL A 712 26.10 -21.83 -8.31
C VAL A 712 25.25 -21.56 -7.08
N VAL A 713 25.87 -21.56 -5.92
CA VAL A 713 25.25 -21.09 -4.68
C VAL A 713 25.33 -19.57 -4.69
N MET A 714 24.21 -18.89 -4.90
CA MET A 714 24.12 -17.47 -4.65
C MET A 714 23.46 -17.25 -3.29
N VAL A 715 24.19 -16.60 -2.41
CA VAL A 715 23.70 -16.13 -1.12
C VAL A 715 23.30 -14.69 -1.33
N GLY A 716 22.01 -14.46 -1.42
CA GLY A 716 21.28 -13.20 -1.27
C GLY A 716 21.78 -11.98 -2.05
N TRP A 717 20.89 -11.31 -2.72
CA TRP A 717 20.82 -9.92 -3.25
C TRP A 717 21.95 -9.43 -4.15
#